data_925a21aef0e56ace38de09c2f5f5ce42
#
_entry.id   925a21aef0e56ace38de09c2f5f5ce42
#
_cell.length_a   1.000
_cell.length_b   1.000
_cell.length_c   1.000
_cell.angle_alpha   90.00
_cell.angle_beta   90.00
_cell.angle_gamma   90.00
#
_symmetry.space_group_name_H-M   'P 1'
#
loop_
_entity.id
_entity.type
_entity.pdbx_description
1 polymer ?
#
loop_
_entity_poly.entity_id
_entity_poly.type
_entity_poly.pdbx_seq_one_letter_code
_entity_poly.pdbx_strand_id
1 'polypeptide(L)'
;MAGKDEISSTEKLLDLIREDSEKDQEPFNLSAEATAVPDAEILTDAPEEPIEETIAESNSAPLFSNIIPIRKRTTVGVDIGYHELKMAMVNQVSERKHELLDFATIPYPKGISQSSPTFPAFIKNALKDFCGKSRQTAIWAAISAARVETRNLKIPKVSKKQIDNAIYWTLKKDLSFDENEMIFDFDVLGDIIEDGINKIEVMAYVAPKQEVVQQKNLFAKIGFPLAGVTIVPFGIQNLLRTSVIDAREKLVCSLFIGRDWSRIVIYSHGNMVLSRGIKAGIRSMIEAVAQELGKSGLDTTEQTIDPSESSIFGINEETYIFDIEQARQIFNDHINNKAPFRGDGTGQVLKDHDVFTMILPALERLIKQVERTLEHYYLHFGNERMSRIFVSGQLSAYGNLLEYMREQLDIQIDTLNPFSARLNYLGIATLPIEPTAKEAYAPAIGLGLSNNTLTPNFIYTYKDKNADDSTKMINRIIATGVIFFLAICSGIYVWGNSVLKDKNRELVQLQREVETFKPLVNKNLIINLASETKNKRQSLKKMGERYKGMAVINEISNITPSEIKLVSITANFGDGMIPLGNDRKQTLVVEGIITGDRLTFESTLAGYVVKIGSSPLFSTPSIENKSFKFFNNKEVLQFRAMLDLV
;
A
#
# COMPACT_ATOMS: atom_id res chain seq x y z
N MET A 1 47.29 -5.57 3.49
CA MET A 1 46.86 -6.92 3.11
C MET A 1 45.38 -7.05 3.45
N ALA A 2 44.55 -6.55 2.61
CA ALA A 2 43.09 -6.77 2.65
C ALA A 2 42.60 -6.52 1.22
N GLY A 3 42.23 -7.55 0.51
CA GLY A 3 41.77 -7.39 -0.88
C GLY A 3 41.88 -8.71 -1.68
N LYS A 4 41.38 -9.81 -1.16
CA LYS A 4 41.31 -11.06 -1.92
C LYS A 4 40.02 -11.86 -1.80
N ASP A 5 39.09 -11.47 -0.93
CA ASP A 5 37.90 -12.31 -0.65
C ASP A 5 36.60 -11.82 -1.34
N GLU A 6 36.57 -10.60 -1.92
CA GLU A 6 35.37 -10.11 -2.61
C GLU A 6 35.24 -10.56 -4.07
N ILE A 7 36.33 -10.96 -4.72
CA ILE A 7 36.30 -11.41 -6.12
C ILE A 7 35.74 -12.84 -6.23
N SER A 8 35.93 -13.66 -5.21
CA SER A 8 35.47 -15.06 -5.17
C SER A 8 33.95 -15.25 -5.13
N SER A 9 33.21 -14.29 -4.60
CA SER A 9 31.74 -14.40 -4.53
C SER A 9 31.04 -14.05 -5.84
N THR A 10 31.63 -13.17 -6.64
CA THR A 10 31.08 -12.76 -7.93
C THR A 10 31.35 -13.81 -9.03
N GLU A 11 32.49 -14.48 -8.97
CA GLU A 11 32.80 -15.62 -9.86
C GLU A 11 31.89 -16.84 -9.56
N LYS A 12 31.63 -17.15 -8.31
CA LYS A 12 30.70 -18.22 -7.94
C LYS A 12 29.26 -17.94 -8.39
N LEU A 13 28.85 -16.66 -8.41
CA LEU A 13 27.52 -16.29 -8.90
C LEU A 13 27.41 -16.38 -10.43
N LEU A 14 28.50 -16.09 -11.13
CA LEU A 14 28.59 -16.24 -12.59
C LEU A 14 28.65 -17.72 -13.02
N ASP A 15 29.28 -18.58 -12.26
CA ASP A 15 29.31 -20.02 -12.54
C ASP A 15 27.93 -20.68 -12.29
N LEU A 16 27.20 -20.27 -11.25
CA LEU A 16 25.83 -20.72 -10.98
C LEU A 16 24.85 -20.32 -12.11
N ILE A 17 25.05 -19.14 -12.71
CA ILE A 17 24.23 -18.68 -13.84
C ILE A 17 24.57 -19.46 -15.13
N ARG A 18 25.82 -19.92 -15.30
CA ARG A 18 26.24 -20.76 -16.42
C ARG A 18 25.73 -22.19 -16.30
N GLU A 19 25.76 -22.79 -15.11
CA GLU A 19 25.26 -24.16 -14.91
C GLU A 19 23.74 -24.30 -15.14
N ASP A 20 22.93 -23.27 -14.85
CA ASP A 20 21.49 -23.28 -15.14
C ASP A 20 21.19 -23.08 -16.65
N SER A 21 22.08 -22.48 -17.42
CA SER A 21 21.88 -22.27 -18.87
C SER A 21 22.27 -23.49 -19.72
N GLU A 22 23.03 -24.44 -19.21
CA GLU A 22 23.41 -25.67 -19.91
C GLU A 22 22.41 -26.84 -19.71
N LYS A 23 21.48 -26.74 -18.77
CA LYS A 23 20.49 -27.80 -18.52
C LYS A 23 19.24 -27.76 -19.40
N ASP A 24 19.03 -26.69 -20.16
CA ASP A 24 17.85 -26.52 -21.03
C ASP A 24 18.11 -26.69 -22.54
N GLN A 25 19.19 -27.35 -22.92
CA GLN A 25 19.46 -27.67 -24.32
C GLN A 25 19.44 -29.18 -24.59
N GLU A 26 18.25 -29.77 -24.66
CA GLU A 26 18.03 -31.00 -25.43
C GLU A 26 17.38 -30.65 -26.77
N PRO A 27 17.90 -31.19 -27.91
CA PRO A 27 17.41 -30.84 -29.22
C PRO A 27 16.16 -31.62 -29.60
N PHE A 28 15.04 -30.91 -29.79
CA PHE A 28 13.82 -31.48 -30.35
C PHE A 28 13.98 -31.71 -31.85
N ASN A 29 14.01 -32.97 -32.27
CA ASN A 29 14.08 -33.43 -33.65
C ASN A 29 12.72 -33.30 -34.34
N LEU A 30 12.58 -32.41 -35.31
CA LEU A 30 11.41 -32.29 -36.18
C LEU A 30 11.66 -33.13 -37.46
N SER A 31 11.01 -34.28 -37.53
CA SER A 31 10.80 -34.98 -38.81
C SER A 31 9.52 -34.46 -39.45
N ALA A 32 9.69 -33.94 -40.65
CA ALA A 32 8.64 -33.45 -41.53
C ALA A 32 7.84 -34.62 -42.14
N GLU A 33 6.51 -34.57 -42.02
CA GLU A 33 5.63 -35.22 -43.01
C GLU A 33 4.61 -34.19 -43.51
N ALA A 34 4.73 -33.93 -44.79
CA ALA A 34 3.81 -33.12 -45.57
C ALA A 34 2.61 -33.96 -45.98
N THR A 35 1.40 -33.49 -45.69
CA THR A 35 0.18 -33.95 -46.37
C THR A 35 -0.60 -32.76 -46.91
N ALA A 36 -0.98 -32.90 -48.14
CA ALA A 36 -1.57 -31.93 -49.06
C ALA A 36 -2.99 -31.48 -48.66
N VAL A 37 -3.27 -30.24 -48.99
CA VAL A 37 -4.60 -29.60 -48.94
C VAL A 37 -5.30 -29.86 -50.29
N PRO A 38 -6.60 -30.18 -50.34
CA PRO A 38 -7.39 -29.99 -51.55
C PRO A 38 -8.19 -28.68 -51.49
N ASP A 39 -8.21 -28.00 -52.64
CA ASP A 39 -8.97 -26.82 -53.00
C ASP A 39 -10.48 -26.99 -52.71
N ALA A 40 -11.13 -25.95 -52.25
CA ALA A 40 -12.59 -25.82 -52.25
C ALA A 40 -13.04 -24.43 -52.71
N GLU A 41 -13.93 -24.49 -53.62
CA GLU A 41 -14.52 -23.48 -54.48
C GLU A 41 -15.16 -22.29 -53.76
N ILE A 42 -15.08 -21.16 -54.46
CA ILE A 42 -15.81 -19.91 -54.22
C ILE A 42 -17.29 -20.09 -54.61
N LEU A 43 -18.21 -19.84 -53.70
CA LEU A 43 -19.60 -19.55 -54.01
C LEU A 43 -20.02 -18.25 -53.35
N THR A 44 -20.52 -17.36 -54.19
CA THR A 44 -21.04 -16.02 -53.99
C THR A 44 -22.45 -16.00 -53.41
N ASP A 45 -22.73 -14.94 -52.69
CA ASP A 45 -24.02 -14.22 -52.48
C ASP A 45 -25.21 -14.91 -51.78
N ALA A 46 -25.48 -14.43 -50.52
CA ALA A 46 -26.83 -14.13 -50.03
C ALA A 46 -26.76 -13.12 -48.86
N PRO A 47 -27.80 -12.29 -48.62
CA PRO A 47 -27.73 -11.03 -47.88
C PRO A 47 -27.77 -11.18 -46.37
N GLU A 48 -27.03 -10.27 -45.68
CA GLU A 48 -26.96 -10.15 -44.24
C GLU A 48 -28.28 -9.64 -43.65
N GLU A 49 -28.94 -10.45 -42.85
CA GLU A 49 -29.90 -9.98 -41.85
C GLU A 49 -29.13 -9.69 -40.54
N PRO A 50 -29.53 -8.65 -39.77
CA PRO A 50 -28.85 -8.31 -38.53
C PRO A 50 -29.18 -9.32 -37.43
N ILE A 51 -28.17 -10.03 -36.94
CA ILE A 51 -28.25 -10.89 -35.76
C ILE A 51 -28.29 -9.98 -34.53
N GLU A 52 -29.44 -9.84 -33.90
CA GLU A 52 -29.56 -9.41 -32.53
C GLU A 52 -28.86 -10.42 -31.62
N GLU A 53 -27.63 -10.08 -31.15
CA GLU A 53 -27.00 -10.78 -30.06
C GLU A 53 -27.79 -10.55 -28.76
N THR A 54 -28.71 -11.43 -28.46
CA THR A 54 -29.23 -11.63 -27.11
C THR A 54 -28.08 -12.19 -26.26
N ILE A 55 -27.37 -11.30 -25.56
CA ILE A 55 -26.46 -11.67 -24.49
C ILE A 55 -27.32 -12.26 -23.37
N ALA A 56 -27.40 -13.59 -23.34
CA ALA A 56 -27.88 -14.31 -22.17
C ALA A 56 -26.87 -14.07 -21.04
N GLU A 57 -27.19 -13.14 -20.14
CA GLU A 57 -26.53 -13.01 -18.85
C GLU A 57 -26.65 -14.35 -18.10
N SER A 58 -25.60 -15.16 -18.12
CA SER A 58 -25.49 -16.28 -17.20
C SER A 58 -25.29 -15.71 -15.80
N ASN A 59 -26.39 -15.52 -15.09
CA ASN A 59 -26.42 -15.22 -13.66
C ASN A 59 -25.97 -16.46 -12.86
N SER A 60 -24.69 -16.78 -12.91
CA SER A 60 -24.06 -17.60 -11.90
C SER A 60 -23.34 -16.67 -10.89
N ALA A 61 -24.14 -15.98 -10.09
CA ALA A 61 -23.62 -15.35 -8.88
C ALA A 61 -23.10 -16.46 -7.95
N PRO A 62 -21.84 -16.40 -7.48
CA PRO A 62 -21.34 -17.36 -6.52
C PRO A 62 -22.18 -17.26 -5.24
N LEU A 63 -22.72 -18.39 -4.79
CA LEU A 63 -23.62 -18.55 -3.62
C LEU A 63 -23.07 -18.00 -2.29
N PHE A 64 -21.84 -17.48 -2.27
CA PHE A 64 -21.16 -16.93 -1.09
C PHE A 64 -20.98 -15.40 -1.11
N SER A 65 -21.41 -14.68 -2.15
CA SER A 65 -21.22 -13.23 -2.24
C SER A 65 -22.11 -12.41 -1.30
N ASN A 66 -23.15 -13.03 -0.70
CA ASN A 66 -24.13 -12.32 0.14
C ASN A 66 -23.90 -12.43 1.65
N ILE A 67 -22.80 -13.04 2.13
CA ILE A 67 -22.62 -13.32 3.56
C ILE A 67 -21.69 -12.34 4.25
N ILE A 68 -20.87 -11.57 3.51
CA ILE A 68 -20.03 -10.54 4.11
C ILE A 68 -20.50 -9.18 3.55
N PRO A 69 -21.13 -8.33 4.36
CA PRO A 69 -21.43 -6.97 3.92
C PRO A 69 -20.09 -6.30 3.59
N ILE A 70 -19.88 -5.92 2.31
CA ILE A 70 -18.75 -5.09 1.91
C ILE A 70 -18.85 -3.83 2.77
N ARG A 71 -18.01 -3.71 3.78
CA ARG A 71 -17.98 -2.51 4.64
C ARG A 71 -17.70 -1.33 3.73
N LYS A 72 -18.69 -0.46 3.55
CA LYS A 72 -18.53 0.81 2.85
C LYS A 72 -17.31 1.50 3.43
N ARG A 73 -16.26 1.66 2.63
CA ARG A 73 -15.01 2.25 3.08
C ARG A 73 -15.00 3.71 2.65
N THR A 74 -15.27 4.59 3.60
CA THR A 74 -15.19 6.04 3.38
C THR A 74 -13.75 6.50 3.53
N THR A 75 -13.27 7.25 2.55
CA THR A 75 -11.93 7.82 2.54
C THR A 75 -12.02 9.33 2.42
N VAL A 76 -11.22 10.05 3.21
CA VAL A 76 -11.06 11.51 3.11
C VAL A 76 -9.70 11.80 2.53
N GLY A 77 -9.68 12.45 1.38
CA GLY A 77 -8.49 13.05 0.80
C GLY A 77 -8.29 14.45 1.35
N VAL A 78 -7.08 14.70 1.85
CA VAL A 78 -6.68 15.99 2.46
C VAL A 78 -5.54 16.58 1.65
N ASP A 79 -5.82 17.68 0.98
CA ASP A 79 -4.84 18.48 0.26
C ASP A 79 -4.50 19.72 1.07
N ILE A 80 -3.27 19.77 1.60
CA ILE A 80 -2.76 20.90 2.38
C ILE A 80 -2.10 21.88 1.41
N GLY A 81 -2.89 22.80 0.88
CA GLY A 81 -2.42 23.86 0.00
C GLY A 81 -1.60 24.93 0.74
N TYR A 82 -1.13 25.93 0.01
CA TYR A 82 -0.32 27.01 0.58
C TYR A 82 -1.15 28.00 1.42
N HIS A 83 -2.38 28.30 1.00
CA HIS A 83 -3.27 29.28 1.65
C HIS A 83 -4.57 28.68 2.19
N GLU A 84 -4.85 27.44 1.85
CA GLU A 84 -6.12 26.78 2.16
C GLU A 84 -5.96 25.28 2.28
N LEU A 85 -6.85 24.69 3.03
CA LEU A 85 -7.02 23.25 3.19
C LEU A 85 -8.20 22.79 2.33
N LYS A 86 -7.99 21.85 1.45
CA LYS A 86 -9.05 21.20 0.69
C LYS A 86 -9.25 19.77 1.15
N MET A 87 -10.50 19.39 1.28
CA MET A 87 -10.87 18.03 1.70
C MET A 87 -11.97 17.51 0.80
N ALA A 88 -11.94 16.21 0.53
CA ALA A 88 -12.99 15.52 -0.20
C ALA A 88 -13.25 14.15 0.44
N MET A 89 -14.52 13.85 0.69
CA MET A 89 -14.96 12.58 1.28
C MET A 89 -15.57 11.70 0.20
N VAL A 90 -14.94 10.56 -0.05
CA VAL A 90 -15.32 9.62 -1.09
C VAL A 90 -15.67 8.27 -0.47
N ASN A 91 -16.78 7.70 -0.89
CA ASN A 91 -17.22 6.35 -0.53
C ASN A 91 -16.96 5.39 -1.70
N GLN A 92 -16.26 4.31 -1.43
CA GLN A 92 -16.07 3.23 -2.40
C GLN A 92 -17.23 2.23 -2.27
N VAL A 93 -18.13 2.24 -3.25
CA VAL A 93 -19.27 1.31 -3.31
C VAL A 93 -18.87 -0.02 -3.92
N SER A 94 -18.05 0.03 -4.97
CA SER A 94 -17.44 -1.13 -5.63
C SER A 94 -16.08 -0.73 -6.22
N GLU A 95 -15.36 -1.67 -6.84
CA GLU A 95 -14.08 -1.36 -7.50
C GLU A 95 -14.19 -0.27 -8.59
N ARG A 96 -15.34 -0.16 -9.23
CA ARG A 96 -15.58 0.80 -10.33
C ARG A 96 -16.58 1.91 -10.00
N LYS A 97 -17.22 1.86 -8.84
CA LYS A 97 -18.25 2.83 -8.45
C LYS A 97 -17.83 3.58 -7.20
N HIS A 98 -17.64 4.88 -7.35
CA HIS A 98 -17.26 5.80 -6.28
C HIS A 98 -18.32 6.88 -6.13
N GLU A 99 -18.53 7.33 -4.91
CA GLU A 99 -19.51 8.35 -4.56
C GLU A 99 -18.78 9.46 -3.80
N LEU A 100 -18.87 10.69 -4.28
CA LEU A 100 -18.44 11.87 -3.54
C LEU A 100 -19.54 12.23 -2.54
N LEU A 101 -19.23 12.14 -1.26
CA LEU A 101 -20.17 12.42 -0.18
C LEU A 101 -20.15 13.88 0.24
N ASP A 102 -18.95 14.47 0.30
CA ASP A 102 -18.77 15.86 0.72
C ASP A 102 -17.41 16.40 0.24
N PHE A 103 -17.30 17.72 0.15
CA PHE A 103 -16.03 18.41 -0.11
C PHE A 103 -16.05 19.79 0.56
N ALA A 104 -14.88 20.29 0.95
CA ALA A 104 -14.73 21.57 1.61
C ALA A 104 -13.40 22.23 1.26
N THR A 105 -13.43 23.57 1.16
CA THR A 105 -12.24 24.42 1.15
C THR A 105 -12.27 25.31 2.38
N ILE A 106 -11.19 25.31 3.15
CA ILE A 106 -11.06 26.13 4.36
C ILE A 106 -9.81 26.99 4.21
N PRO A 107 -9.96 28.30 3.97
CA PRO A 107 -8.82 29.21 3.90
C PRO A 107 -8.12 29.32 5.25
N TYR A 108 -6.81 29.50 5.24
CA TYR A 108 -6.07 29.72 6.47
C TYR A 108 -6.39 31.09 7.06
N PRO A 109 -6.68 31.18 8.35
CA PRO A 109 -6.82 32.45 9.04
C PRO A 109 -5.54 33.30 8.90
N LYS A 110 -5.68 34.61 8.96
CA LYS A 110 -4.54 35.55 8.92
C LYS A 110 -3.51 35.15 10.00
N GLY A 111 -2.24 35.03 9.60
CA GLY A 111 -1.13 34.64 10.50
C GLY A 111 -0.94 33.15 10.71
N ILE A 112 -1.78 32.29 10.14
CA ILE A 112 -1.59 30.85 10.15
C ILE A 112 -0.97 30.39 8.83
N SER A 113 0.16 29.69 8.93
CA SER A 113 0.84 28.98 7.85
C SER A 113 1.15 27.56 8.28
N GLN A 114 1.60 26.72 7.36
CA GLN A 114 1.99 25.32 7.68
C GLN A 114 3.10 25.22 8.75
N SER A 115 3.94 26.26 8.89
CA SER A 115 4.99 26.35 9.90
C SER A 115 4.53 26.91 11.24
N SER A 116 3.30 27.42 11.33
CA SER A 116 2.78 28.04 12.56
C SER A 116 2.52 27.00 13.66
N PRO A 117 2.85 27.29 14.92
CA PRO A 117 2.56 26.39 16.06
C PRO A 117 1.07 26.06 16.22
N THR A 118 0.19 26.92 15.74
CA THR A 118 -1.27 26.78 15.78
C THR A 118 -1.85 25.94 14.64
N PHE A 119 -1.06 25.65 13.61
CA PHE A 119 -1.48 24.89 12.45
C PHE A 119 -2.06 23.49 12.77
N PRO A 120 -1.48 22.70 13.71
CA PRO A 120 -2.07 21.42 14.10
C PRO A 120 -3.48 21.55 14.70
N ALA A 121 -3.72 22.59 15.49
CA ALA A 121 -5.03 22.85 16.08
C ALA A 121 -6.06 23.24 15.00
N PHE A 122 -5.64 24.03 14.00
CA PHE A 122 -6.46 24.39 12.87
C PHE A 122 -6.89 23.14 12.08
N ILE A 123 -5.95 22.28 11.67
CA ILE A 123 -6.27 21.04 10.94
C ILE A 123 -7.19 20.13 11.78
N LYS A 124 -6.92 19.99 13.08
CA LYS A 124 -7.77 19.20 13.98
C LYS A 124 -9.22 19.64 13.95
N ASN A 125 -9.47 20.94 14.07
CA ASN A 125 -10.82 21.48 14.05
C ASN A 125 -11.48 21.28 12.69
N ALA A 126 -10.76 21.59 11.61
CA ALA A 126 -11.23 21.39 10.24
C ALA A 126 -11.64 19.92 9.97
N LEU A 127 -10.79 18.97 10.34
CA LEU A 127 -11.10 17.53 10.19
C LEU A 127 -12.24 17.06 11.09
N LYS A 128 -12.32 17.57 12.33
CA LYS A 128 -13.39 17.25 13.26
C LYS A 128 -14.75 17.70 12.72
N ASP A 129 -14.80 18.90 12.17
CA ASP A 129 -16.03 19.48 11.63
C ASP A 129 -16.42 18.76 10.33
N PHE A 130 -15.46 18.47 9.45
CA PHE A 130 -15.68 17.80 8.18
C PHE A 130 -16.02 16.30 8.32
N CYS A 131 -15.28 15.54 9.14
CA CYS A 131 -15.51 14.11 9.34
C CYS A 131 -16.67 13.82 10.30
N GLY A 132 -17.11 14.79 11.10
CA GLY A 132 -18.15 14.61 12.11
C GLY A 132 -17.77 13.54 13.13
N LYS A 133 -18.76 12.73 13.54
CA LYS A 133 -18.57 11.63 14.52
C LYS A 133 -18.09 10.32 13.91
N SER A 134 -17.84 10.26 12.60
CA SER A 134 -17.43 9.03 11.92
C SER A 134 -15.99 8.65 12.25
N ARG A 135 -15.80 7.66 13.12
CA ARG A 135 -14.48 7.12 13.52
C ARG A 135 -13.88 6.11 12.53
N GLN A 136 -14.58 5.75 11.47
CA GLN A 136 -14.17 4.69 10.54
C GLN A 136 -13.70 5.22 9.17
N THR A 137 -13.31 6.49 9.12
CA THR A 137 -12.88 7.14 7.88
C THR A 137 -11.37 6.99 7.71
N ALA A 138 -10.93 6.48 6.56
CA ALA A 138 -9.52 6.44 6.19
C ALA A 138 -9.08 7.82 5.70
N ILE A 139 -8.00 8.38 6.23
CA ILE A 139 -7.50 9.70 5.83
C ILE A 139 -6.23 9.52 5.00
N TRP A 140 -6.22 10.14 3.83
CA TRP A 140 -5.06 10.21 2.94
C TRP A 140 -4.62 11.65 2.75
N ALA A 141 -3.31 11.87 2.83
CA ALA A 141 -2.71 13.18 2.60
C ALA A 141 -1.54 13.09 1.63
N ALA A 142 -1.19 14.22 1.01
CA ALA A 142 -0.05 14.32 0.14
C ALA A 142 1.11 15.07 0.82
N ILE A 143 2.35 14.63 0.51
CA ILE A 143 3.57 15.41 0.72
C ILE A 143 3.94 16.14 -0.57
N SER A 144 4.90 17.06 -0.48
CA SER A 144 5.40 17.78 -1.65
C SER A 144 6.02 16.83 -2.67
N ALA A 145 5.50 16.84 -3.90
CA ALA A 145 6.09 16.08 -4.99
C ALA A 145 7.46 16.64 -5.46
N ALA A 146 7.85 17.85 -5.02
CA ALA A 146 9.08 18.49 -5.48
C ALA A 146 10.35 17.72 -5.10
N ARG A 147 10.32 17.02 -3.97
CA ARG A 147 11.44 16.25 -3.41
C ARG A 147 11.30 14.73 -3.56
N VAL A 148 10.24 14.28 -4.21
CA VAL A 148 10.01 12.87 -4.52
C VAL A 148 10.57 12.59 -5.91
N GLU A 149 11.57 11.71 -5.96
CA GLU A 149 12.15 11.23 -7.20
C GLU A 149 11.37 10.04 -7.72
N THR A 150 11.10 10.03 -9.00
CA THR A 150 10.41 8.93 -9.68
C THR A 150 11.22 8.46 -10.87
N ARG A 151 11.31 7.15 -11.07
CA ARG A 151 12.02 6.54 -12.21
C ARG A 151 11.18 5.41 -12.79
N ASN A 152 11.00 5.46 -14.09
CA ASN A 152 10.51 4.30 -14.85
C ASN A 152 11.70 3.40 -15.15
N LEU A 153 11.64 2.16 -14.67
CA LEU A 153 12.70 1.17 -14.79
C LEU A 153 12.21 -0.03 -15.60
N LYS A 154 13.10 -0.61 -16.39
CA LYS A 154 12.88 -1.85 -17.10
C LYS A 154 13.86 -2.89 -16.56
N ILE A 155 13.35 -3.88 -15.83
CA ILE A 155 14.16 -4.95 -15.26
C ILE A 155 13.96 -6.25 -16.04
N PRO A 156 14.95 -7.16 -16.09
CA PRO A 156 14.75 -8.50 -16.65
C PRO A 156 13.62 -9.22 -15.92
N LYS A 157 12.91 -10.11 -16.63
CA LYS A 157 11.86 -10.94 -16.01
C LYS A 157 12.52 -11.92 -15.05
N VAL A 158 12.28 -11.72 -13.75
CA VAL A 158 12.81 -12.54 -12.66
C VAL A 158 11.66 -13.16 -11.85
N SER A 159 11.96 -14.10 -10.96
CA SER A 159 10.95 -14.68 -10.06
C SER A 159 10.38 -13.63 -9.12
N LYS A 160 9.12 -13.80 -8.68
CA LYS A 160 8.44 -12.85 -7.76
C LYS A 160 9.26 -12.52 -6.51
N LYS A 161 10.04 -13.47 -5.98
CA LYS A 161 10.88 -13.27 -4.79
C LYS A 161 12.12 -12.38 -5.06
N GLN A 162 12.52 -12.25 -6.31
CA GLN A 162 13.71 -11.49 -6.71
C GLN A 162 13.38 -10.11 -7.26
N ILE A 163 12.10 -9.82 -7.54
CA ILE A 163 11.64 -8.54 -8.13
C ILE A 163 12.11 -7.36 -7.26
N ASP A 164 11.86 -7.40 -5.96
CA ASP A 164 12.20 -6.31 -5.04
C ASP A 164 13.69 -5.96 -5.08
N ASN A 165 14.53 -6.98 -5.04
CA ASN A 165 15.99 -6.81 -5.11
C ASN A 165 16.45 -6.30 -6.49
N ALA A 166 15.87 -6.82 -7.57
CA ALA A 166 16.21 -6.40 -8.93
C ALA A 166 15.88 -4.92 -9.13
N ILE A 167 14.69 -4.48 -8.69
CA ILE A 167 14.26 -3.08 -8.76
C ILE A 167 15.18 -2.20 -7.90
N TYR A 168 15.42 -2.60 -6.67
CA TYR A 168 16.26 -1.85 -5.73
C TYR A 168 17.67 -1.57 -6.32
N TRP A 169 18.34 -2.62 -6.79
CA TRP A 169 19.69 -2.47 -7.35
C TRP A 169 19.72 -1.71 -8.67
N THR A 170 18.69 -1.87 -9.51
CA THR A 170 18.57 -1.10 -10.75
C THR A 170 18.37 0.37 -10.45
N LEU A 171 17.46 0.70 -9.53
CA LEU A 171 17.26 2.09 -9.12
C LEU A 171 18.52 2.71 -8.50
N LYS A 172 19.23 1.95 -7.67
CA LYS A 172 20.43 2.45 -6.97
C LYS A 172 21.60 2.75 -7.92
N LYS A 173 21.60 2.17 -9.13
CA LYS A 173 22.55 2.54 -10.18
C LYS A 173 22.21 3.90 -10.80
N ASP A 174 20.92 4.18 -10.98
CA ASP A 174 20.44 5.40 -11.63
C ASP A 174 20.32 6.57 -10.66
N LEU A 175 19.98 6.29 -9.41
CA LEU A 175 19.72 7.27 -8.37
C LEU A 175 20.45 6.90 -7.08
N SER A 176 21.44 7.72 -6.72
CA SER A 176 22.12 7.57 -5.43
C SER A 176 21.25 8.14 -4.32
N PHE A 177 20.78 7.30 -3.40
CA PHE A 177 19.98 7.72 -2.24
C PHE A 177 20.40 6.97 -0.97
N ASP A 178 20.24 7.62 0.20
CA ASP A 178 20.46 7.00 1.50
C ASP A 178 19.14 6.42 2.03
N GLU A 179 19.11 5.12 2.33
CA GLU A 179 17.95 4.41 2.87
C GLU A 179 17.57 4.87 4.30
N ASN A 180 18.49 5.48 5.03
CA ASN A 180 18.19 6.04 6.34
C ASN A 180 17.37 7.32 6.23
N GLU A 181 17.57 8.10 5.17
CA GLU A 181 16.93 9.39 4.93
C GLU A 181 15.75 9.30 3.97
N MET A 182 15.70 8.28 3.13
CA MET A 182 14.72 8.14 2.06
C MET A 182 13.89 6.87 2.21
N ILE A 183 12.63 6.96 1.83
CA ILE A 183 11.70 5.82 1.70
C ILE A 183 11.67 5.44 0.23
N PHE A 184 11.93 4.16 -0.05
CA PHE A 184 11.81 3.57 -1.36
C PHE A 184 10.57 2.67 -1.43
N ASP A 185 9.80 2.79 -2.53
CA ASP A 185 8.74 1.86 -2.90
C ASP A 185 8.58 1.84 -4.43
N PHE A 186 7.75 0.95 -4.97
CA PHE A 186 7.55 0.81 -6.40
C PHE A 186 6.18 0.20 -6.74
N ASP A 187 5.74 0.44 -7.97
CA ASP A 187 4.59 -0.22 -8.60
C ASP A 187 5.05 -0.96 -9.86
N VAL A 188 4.67 -2.22 -10.02
CA VAL A 188 4.87 -2.99 -11.24
C VAL A 188 3.80 -2.59 -12.25
N LEU A 189 4.21 -2.05 -13.41
CA LEU A 189 3.30 -1.56 -14.44
C LEU A 189 2.86 -2.68 -15.39
N GLY A 190 3.74 -3.64 -15.67
CA GLY A 190 3.42 -4.78 -16.51
C GLY A 190 4.64 -5.46 -17.14
N ASP A 191 4.39 -6.54 -17.88
CA ASP A 191 5.39 -7.22 -18.69
C ASP A 191 5.52 -6.49 -20.04
N ILE A 192 6.74 -6.26 -20.50
CA ILE A 192 7.06 -5.65 -21.79
C ILE A 192 8.09 -6.52 -22.54
N ILE A 193 8.08 -6.40 -23.87
CA ILE A 193 9.12 -7.01 -24.71
C ILE A 193 9.94 -5.86 -25.33
N GLU A 194 11.23 -5.83 -25.04
CA GLU A 194 12.16 -4.85 -25.59
C GLU A 194 13.37 -5.59 -26.14
N ASP A 195 13.68 -5.33 -27.42
CA ASP A 195 14.76 -6.01 -28.16
C ASP A 195 14.64 -7.56 -28.17
N GLY A 196 13.41 -8.08 -28.14
CA GLY A 196 13.15 -9.52 -28.08
C GLY A 196 13.31 -10.15 -26.69
N ILE A 197 13.61 -9.35 -25.67
CA ILE A 197 13.82 -9.79 -24.30
C ILE A 197 12.59 -9.44 -23.46
N ASN A 198 12.08 -10.43 -22.70
CA ASN A 198 11.00 -10.19 -21.75
C ASN A 198 11.53 -9.39 -20.56
N LYS A 199 10.95 -8.22 -20.33
CA LYS A 199 11.27 -7.34 -19.20
C LYS A 199 10.00 -7.00 -18.43
N ILE A 200 10.17 -6.53 -17.22
CA ILE A 200 9.11 -5.99 -16.37
C ILE A 200 9.30 -4.48 -16.30
N GLU A 201 8.27 -3.73 -16.63
CA GLU A 201 8.24 -2.28 -16.47
C GLU A 201 7.77 -1.93 -15.07
N VAL A 202 8.51 -1.03 -14.41
CA VAL A 202 8.29 -0.67 -13.00
C VAL A 202 8.42 0.84 -12.83
N MET A 203 7.49 1.42 -12.11
CA MET A 203 7.62 2.79 -11.59
C MET A 203 8.18 2.74 -10.18
N ALA A 204 9.43 3.13 -10.01
CA ALA A 204 10.10 3.26 -8.72
C ALA A 204 10.06 4.70 -8.23
N TYR A 205 9.94 4.90 -6.93
CA TYR A 205 9.88 6.21 -6.31
C TYR A 205 10.58 6.25 -4.96
N VAL A 206 11.19 7.40 -4.69
CA VAL A 206 11.98 7.66 -3.48
C VAL A 206 11.52 8.97 -2.87
N ALA A 207 11.08 8.91 -1.62
CA ALA A 207 10.52 10.05 -0.89
C ALA A 207 11.35 10.38 0.36
N PRO A 208 11.51 11.67 0.76
CA PRO A 208 12.17 12.04 2.00
C PRO A 208 11.43 11.48 3.22
N LYS A 209 12.12 10.61 3.98
CA LYS A 209 11.56 9.97 5.17
C LYS A 209 11.11 10.97 6.23
N GLN A 210 11.87 12.06 6.38
CA GLN A 210 11.56 13.10 7.33
C GLN A 210 10.18 13.74 7.06
N GLU A 211 9.87 14.08 5.81
CA GLU A 211 8.58 14.69 5.44
C GLU A 211 7.42 13.73 5.68
N VAL A 212 7.58 12.45 5.31
CA VAL A 212 6.57 11.42 5.53
C VAL A 212 6.31 11.21 7.02
N VAL A 213 7.36 11.13 7.83
CA VAL A 213 7.26 10.96 9.29
C VAL A 213 6.65 12.19 9.95
N GLN A 214 7.03 13.40 9.53
CA GLN A 214 6.45 14.65 10.03
C GLN A 214 4.95 14.69 9.76
N GLN A 215 4.53 14.38 8.53
CA GLN A 215 3.11 14.35 8.14
C GLN A 215 2.34 13.30 8.95
N LYS A 216 2.86 12.07 9.05
CA LYS A 216 2.27 11.00 9.87
C LYS A 216 2.10 11.41 11.33
N ASN A 217 3.14 12.01 11.92
CA ASN A 217 3.14 12.43 13.31
C ASN A 217 2.20 13.60 13.57
N LEU A 218 2.11 14.56 12.64
CA LEU A 218 1.15 15.67 12.72
C LEU A 218 -0.28 15.12 12.87
N PHE A 219 -0.69 14.26 11.96
CA PHE A 219 -2.04 13.70 11.95
C PHE A 219 -2.29 12.75 13.14
N ALA A 220 -1.31 11.98 13.56
CA ALA A 220 -1.42 11.14 14.76
C ALA A 220 -1.62 11.97 16.03
N LYS A 221 -0.85 13.07 16.19
CA LYS A 221 -0.95 13.99 17.35
C LYS A 221 -2.32 14.68 17.46
N ILE A 222 -2.95 14.99 16.35
CA ILE A 222 -4.28 15.62 16.34
C ILE A 222 -5.43 14.62 16.49
N GLY A 223 -5.14 13.31 16.55
CA GLY A 223 -6.13 12.25 16.74
C GLY A 223 -6.79 11.73 15.45
N PHE A 224 -6.24 12.05 14.30
CA PHE A 224 -6.68 11.62 12.97
C PHE A 224 -5.55 10.88 12.24
N PRO A 225 -5.18 9.64 12.62
CA PRO A 225 -4.06 8.94 12.03
C PRO A 225 -4.29 8.71 10.53
N LEU A 226 -3.24 8.92 9.73
CA LEU A 226 -3.27 8.72 8.29
C LEU A 226 -3.33 7.23 7.94
N ALA A 227 -4.21 6.88 7.02
CA ALA A 227 -4.24 5.58 6.34
C ALA A 227 -3.20 5.50 5.21
N GLY A 228 -2.83 6.66 4.64
CA GLY A 228 -1.80 6.74 3.62
C GLY A 228 -1.22 8.13 3.44
N VAL A 229 0.03 8.15 3.01
CA VAL A 229 0.77 9.34 2.57
C VAL A 229 1.28 9.09 1.17
N THR A 230 1.02 10.03 0.27
CA THR A 230 1.39 9.93 -1.15
C THR A 230 1.79 11.29 -1.71
N ILE A 231 1.79 11.46 -3.02
CA ILE A 231 1.96 12.74 -3.71
C ILE A 231 0.75 13.04 -4.61
N VAL A 232 0.52 14.33 -4.88
CA VAL A 232 -0.60 14.76 -5.74
C VAL A 232 -0.64 14.04 -7.11
N PRO A 233 0.49 13.80 -7.82
CA PRO A 233 0.48 13.04 -9.07
C PRO A 233 -0.17 11.66 -8.97
N PHE A 234 0.01 10.93 -7.87
CA PHE A 234 -0.67 9.65 -7.65
C PHE A 234 -2.16 9.83 -7.31
N GLY A 235 -2.55 10.94 -6.68
CA GLY A 235 -3.96 11.30 -6.56
C GLY A 235 -4.61 11.53 -7.93
N ILE A 236 -3.95 12.26 -8.83
CA ILE A 236 -4.42 12.45 -10.20
C ILE A 236 -4.47 11.12 -10.97
N GLN A 237 -3.49 10.25 -10.79
CA GLN A 237 -3.50 8.88 -11.33
C GLN A 237 -4.78 8.11 -10.92
N ASN A 238 -5.23 8.29 -9.69
CA ASN A 238 -6.47 7.64 -9.24
C ASN A 238 -7.69 8.15 -9.99
N LEU A 239 -7.77 9.44 -10.31
CA LEU A 239 -8.86 10.00 -11.14
C LEU A 239 -8.90 9.35 -12.53
N LEU A 240 -7.73 9.04 -13.11
CA LEU A 240 -7.62 8.36 -14.40
C LEU A 240 -7.94 6.86 -14.28
N ARG A 241 -7.34 6.16 -13.31
CA ARG A 241 -7.54 4.72 -13.08
C ARG A 241 -9.00 4.37 -12.76
N THR A 242 -9.68 5.22 -12.00
CA THR A 242 -11.11 5.05 -11.67
C THR A 242 -12.04 5.60 -12.75
N SER A 243 -11.50 6.15 -13.82
CA SER A 243 -12.23 6.78 -14.92
C SER A 243 -13.14 7.94 -14.46
N VAL A 244 -12.88 8.57 -13.33
CA VAL A 244 -13.52 9.82 -12.92
C VAL A 244 -13.22 10.90 -13.96
N ILE A 245 -11.96 10.97 -14.40
CA ILE A 245 -11.57 11.74 -15.59
C ILE A 245 -11.47 10.77 -16.75
N ASP A 246 -12.11 11.13 -17.87
CA ASP A 246 -12.11 10.31 -19.07
C ASP A 246 -10.71 10.34 -19.73
N ALA A 247 -10.00 9.25 -19.55
CA ALA A 247 -8.71 8.99 -20.17
C ALA A 247 -8.84 7.84 -21.18
N ARG A 248 -9.78 8.00 -22.15
CA ARG A 248 -9.94 7.02 -23.25
C ARG A 248 -8.69 6.93 -24.09
N GLU A 249 -7.97 8.03 -24.18
CA GLU A 249 -6.66 8.07 -24.80
C GLU A 249 -5.68 7.27 -23.95
N LYS A 250 -4.86 6.49 -24.62
CA LYS A 250 -3.85 5.67 -23.96
C LYS A 250 -2.78 6.51 -23.26
N LEU A 251 -2.43 7.66 -23.86
CA LEU A 251 -1.38 8.56 -23.40
C LEU A 251 -1.95 9.95 -23.11
N VAL A 252 -1.90 10.39 -21.85
CA VAL A 252 -2.33 11.72 -21.43
C VAL A 252 -1.29 12.37 -20.52
N CYS A 253 -1.30 13.69 -20.46
CA CYS A 253 -0.42 14.48 -19.63
C CYS A 253 -1.23 15.34 -18.65
N SER A 254 -0.73 15.52 -17.43
CA SER A 254 -1.19 16.55 -16.50
C SER A 254 -0.10 17.58 -16.30
N LEU A 255 -0.44 18.84 -16.53
CA LEU A 255 0.41 19.99 -16.26
C LEU A 255 -0.20 20.84 -15.14
N PHE A 256 0.40 20.77 -13.96
CA PHE A 256 0.08 21.64 -12.85
C PHE A 256 0.96 22.90 -12.93
N ILE A 257 0.35 24.07 -13.02
CA ILE A 257 1.06 25.36 -13.01
C ILE A 257 0.91 25.95 -11.61
N GLY A 258 1.97 25.83 -10.82
CA GLY A 258 2.04 26.36 -9.47
C GLY A 258 2.61 27.78 -9.41
N ARG A 259 2.81 28.28 -8.19
CA ARG A 259 3.35 29.63 -7.96
C ARG A 259 4.80 29.77 -8.46
N ASP A 260 5.71 29.00 -7.91
CA ASP A 260 7.15 29.07 -8.18
C ASP A 260 7.63 27.92 -9.09
N TRP A 261 6.85 26.83 -9.13
CA TRP A 261 7.16 25.59 -9.85
C TRP A 261 5.93 25.06 -10.55
N SER A 262 6.15 24.53 -11.72
CA SER A 262 5.16 23.72 -12.43
C SER A 262 5.58 22.26 -12.42
N ARG A 263 4.63 21.36 -12.60
CA ARG A 263 4.88 19.93 -12.69
C ARG A 263 4.17 19.34 -13.89
N ILE A 264 4.93 18.65 -14.71
CA ILE A 264 4.42 17.84 -15.81
C ILE A 264 4.47 16.38 -15.41
N VAL A 265 3.38 15.66 -15.65
CA VAL A 265 3.27 14.23 -15.35
C VAL A 265 2.62 13.54 -16.54
N ILE A 266 3.24 12.51 -17.05
CA ILE A 266 2.74 11.71 -18.17
C ILE A 266 2.18 10.41 -17.63
N TYR A 267 0.98 10.06 -18.10
CA TYR A 267 0.27 8.83 -17.74
C TYR A 267 0.00 8.02 -19.00
N SER A 268 0.41 6.75 -18.98
CA SER A 268 0.08 5.76 -19.98
C SER A 268 -0.86 4.72 -19.39
N HIS A 269 -2.00 4.47 -20.04
CA HIS A 269 -3.05 3.56 -19.56
C HIS A 269 -3.46 3.84 -18.09
N GLY A 270 -3.51 5.12 -17.71
CA GLY A 270 -3.82 5.56 -16.35
C GLY A 270 -2.69 5.35 -15.34
N ASN A 271 -1.51 4.94 -15.74
CA ASN A 271 -0.34 4.78 -14.87
C ASN A 271 0.67 5.90 -15.12
N MET A 272 1.23 6.48 -14.07
CA MET A 272 2.29 7.46 -14.19
C MET A 272 3.55 6.79 -14.74
N VAL A 273 4.10 7.34 -15.82
CA VAL A 273 5.33 6.85 -16.46
C VAL A 273 6.46 7.85 -16.38
N LEU A 274 6.15 9.16 -16.28
CA LEU A 274 7.15 10.22 -16.13
C LEU A 274 6.59 11.33 -15.27
N SER A 275 7.39 11.88 -14.35
CA SER A 275 7.07 13.09 -13.59
C SER A 275 8.29 14.00 -13.54
N ARG A 276 8.12 15.27 -13.94
CA ARG A 276 9.19 16.25 -13.98
C ARG A 276 8.73 17.59 -13.40
N GLY A 277 9.55 18.18 -12.51
CA GLY A 277 9.39 19.55 -12.03
C GLY A 277 10.01 20.54 -13.01
N ILE A 278 9.34 21.67 -13.22
CA ILE A 278 9.79 22.78 -14.04
C ILE A 278 9.94 24.01 -13.12
N LYS A 279 11.13 24.62 -13.11
CA LYS A 279 11.40 25.86 -12.34
C LYS A 279 10.81 27.10 -13.04
N ALA A 280 9.54 27.04 -13.38
CA ALA A 280 8.76 28.13 -13.91
C ALA A 280 7.33 28.00 -13.39
N GLY A 281 6.72 29.11 -13.02
CA GLY A 281 5.37 29.15 -12.49
C GLY A 281 4.79 30.56 -12.63
N ILE A 282 3.68 30.81 -11.96
CA ILE A 282 2.94 32.10 -12.01
C ILE A 282 3.83 33.27 -11.63
N ARG A 283 4.77 33.05 -10.69
CA ARG A 283 5.67 34.12 -10.25
C ARG A 283 6.48 34.74 -11.39
N SER A 284 7.00 33.89 -12.30
CA SER A 284 7.75 34.39 -13.46
C SER A 284 6.90 35.20 -14.44
N MET A 285 5.59 34.96 -14.46
CA MET A 285 4.64 35.74 -15.26
C MET A 285 4.34 37.09 -14.57
N ILE A 286 4.13 37.09 -13.25
CA ILE A 286 3.97 38.33 -12.46
C ILE A 286 5.22 39.19 -12.55
N GLU A 287 6.41 38.63 -12.46
CA GLU A 287 7.68 39.33 -12.64
C GLU A 287 7.80 39.93 -14.04
N ALA A 288 7.31 39.23 -15.08
CA ALA A 288 7.28 39.79 -16.45
C ALA A 288 6.32 40.96 -16.56
N VAL A 289 5.14 40.90 -15.94
CA VAL A 289 4.21 42.01 -15.87
C VAL A 289 4.84 43.22 -15.16
N ALA A 290 5.46 43.02 -13.99
CA ALA A 290 6.13 44.09 -13.24
C ALA A 290 7.26 44.74 -14.05
N GLN A 291 8.03 43.92 -14.78
CA GLN A 291 9.11 44.44 -15.62
C GLN A 291 8.60 45.27 -16.79
N GLU A 292 7.54 44.87 -17.48
CA GLU A 292 7.00 45.61 -18.61
C GLU A 292 6.30 46.90 -18.16
N LEU A 293 5.57 46.87 -17.05
CA LEU A 293 4.96 48.06 -16.45
C LEU A 293 6.02 49.05 -15.97
N GLY A 294 7.12 48.57 -15.36
CA GLY A 294 8.24 49.43 -14.98
C GLY A 294 8.91 50.11 -16.17
N LYS A 295 9.04 49.45 -17.33
CA LYS A 295 9.56 50.05 -18.56
C LYS A 295 8.61 51.09 -19.16
N SER A 296 7.29 50.90 -18.99
CA SER A 296 6.26 51.75 -19.55
C SER A 296 6.05 53.07 -18.76
N GLY A 297 6.74 53.25 -17.62
CA GLY A 297 6.62 54.45 -16.79
C GLY A 297 5.23 54.67 -16.16
N LEU A 298 4.43 53.59 -16.07
CA LEU A 298 3.11 53.61 -15.44
C LEU A 298 3.30 53.53 -13.93
N ASP A 299 3.12 54.69 -13.29
CA ASP A 299 3.16 54.95 -11.84
C ASP A 299 4.40 54.48 -11.06
N THR A 300 5.33 55.42 -10.96
CA THR A 300 6.46 55.36 -10.04
C THR A 300 6.07 55.95 -8.70
N THR A 301 5.85 55.13 -7.70
CA THR A 301 6.09 55.58 -6.33
C THR A 301 7.61 55.68 -6.19
N GLU A 302 8.15 56.91 -6.10
CA GLU A 302 9.54 57.15 -5.75
C GLU A 302 9.81 56.59 -4.35
N GLN A 303 10.23 55.31 -4.29
CA GLN A 303 10.96 54.83 -3.13
C GLN A 303 12.43 55.15 -3.37
N THR A 304 12.89 56.23 -2.73
CA THR A 304 14.30 56.53 -2.57
C THR A 304 14.98 55.38 -1.84
N ILE A 305 15.61 54.51 -2.61
CA ILE A 305 16.49 53.45 -2.05
C ILE A 305 17.77 54.13 -1.63
N ASP A 306 18.16 53.98 -0.36
CA ASP A 306 19.41 54.48 0.21
C ASP A 306 20.60 53.98 -0.64
N PRO A 307 21.46 54.85 -1.15
CA PRO A 307 22.56 54.49 -2.05
C PRO A 307 23.58 53.51 -1.45
N SER A 308 23.52 53.21 -0.15
CA SER A 308 24.44 52.30 0.54
C SER A 308 24.17 50.82 0.34
N GLU A 309 22.95 50.42 -0.13
CA GLU A 309 22.62 48.99 -0.35
C GLU A 309 22.77 48.50 -1.80
N SER A 310 23.00 49.40 -2.77
CA SER A 310 23.04 49.06 -4.20
C SER A 310 24.36 48.43 -4.68
N SER A 311 25.40 48.34 -3.83
CA SER A 311 26.73 47.88 -4.26
C SER A 311 26.95 46.35 -4.17
N ILE A 312 25.99 45.55 -3.67
CA ILE A 312 26.19 44.12 -3.43
C ILE A 312 25.63 43.22 -4.57
N PHE A 313 24.76 43.74 -5.44
CA PHE A 313 24.08 42.89 -6.43
C PHE A 313 24.27 43.30 -7.91
N GLY A 314 25.20 44.17 -8.29
CA GLY A 314 25.54 44.40 -9.69
C GLY A 314 24.35 44.78 -10.60
N ILE A 315 23.33 45.45 -10.07
CA ILE A 315 22.17 45.90 -10.81
C ILE A 315 22.51 47.33 -11.32
N ASN A 316 22.64 47.47 -12.63
CA ASN A 316 22.82 48.78 -13.28
C ASN A 316 21.67 49.71 -12.89
N GLU A 317 22.06 50.88 -12.41
CA GLU A 317 21.23 52.02 -12.08
C GLU A 317 20.27 52.35 -13.24
N GLU A 318 18.97 52.54 -12.92
CA GLU A 318 17.84 52.94 -13.76
C GLU A 318 16.81 51.84 -14.11
N THR A 319 16.62 50.83 -13.27
CA THR A 319 15.42 50.01 -13.41
C THR A 319 14.38 50.50 -12.39
N TYR A 320 13.37 51.22 -12.84
CA TYR A 320 12.16 51.51 -12.04
C TYR A 320 11.53 50.20 -11.61
N ILE A 321 11.59 49.88 -10.31
CA ILE A 321 11.00 48.66 -9.76
C ILE A 321 9.51 48.97 -9.56
N PHE A 322 8.68 48.53 -10.50
CA PHE A 322 7.24 48.48 -10.30
C PHE A 322 6.92 47.51 -9.16
N ASP A 323 6.01 47.89 -8.24
CA ASP A 323 5.66 47.05 -7.10
C ASP A 323 5.11 45.69 -7.58
N ILE A 324 5.81 44.63 -7.20
CA ILE A 324 5.45 43.24 -7.55
C ILE A 324 4.06 42.85 -7.02
N GLU A 325 3.59 43.51 -5.96
CA GLU A 325 2.27 43.26 -5.40
C GLU A 325 1.16 43.89 -6.27
N GLN A 326 1.40 45.06 -6.85
CA GLN A 326 0.51 45.65 -7.83
C GLN A 326 0.47 44.82 -9.13
N ALA A 327 1.62 44.38 -9.61
CA ALA A 327 1.69 43.47 -10.77
C ALA A 327 0.93 42.17 -10.52
N ARG A 328 1.01 41.62 -9.30
CA ARG A 328 0.25 40.45 -8.88
C ARG A 328 -1.26 40.71 -8.88
N GLN A 329 -1.67 41.87 -8.40
CA GLN A 329 -3.08 42.24 -8.39
C GLN A 329 -3.63 42.38 -9.81
N ILE A 330 -2.91 43.10 -10.69
CA ILE A 330 -3.25 43.23 -12.11
C ILE A 330 -3.36 41.87 -12.79
N PHE A 331 -2.37 41.00 -12.58
CA PHE A 331 -2.37 39.68 -13.12
C PHE A 331 -3.54 38.83 -12.63
N ASN A 332 -3.85 38.86 -11.32
CA ASN A 332 -4.96 38.09 -10.74
C ASN A 332 -6.32 38.63 -11.21
N ASP A 333 -6.51 39.94 -11.28
CA ASP A 333 -7.76 40.56 -11.76
C ASP A 333 -8.00 40.21 -13.24
N HIS A 334 -6.93 40.19 -14.03
CA HIS A 334 -6.94 39.79 -15.42
C HIS A 334 -7.34 38.32 -15.63
N ILE A 335 -6.71 37.38 -14.92
CA ILE A 335 -7.03 35.95 -15.02
C ILE A 335 -8.47 35.65 -14.61
N ASN A 336 -8.98 36.39 -13.62
CA ASN A 336 -10.33 36.20 -13.09
C ASN A 336 -11.40 36.97 -13.86
N ASN A 337 -11.08 37.56 -15.02
CA ASN A 337 -11.99 38.38 -15.83
C ASN A 337 -12.69 39.50 -15.02
N LYS A 338 -12.00 40.04 -14.00
CA LYS A 338 -12.48 41.22 -13.28
C LYS A 338 -12.31 42.45 -14.14
N ALA A 339 -13.01 43.53 -13.75
CA ALA A 339 -12.92 44.81 -14.48
C ALA A 339 -11.46 45.21 -14.69
N PRO A 340 -11.10 45.75 -15.88
CA PRO A 340 -9.73 46.13 -16.20
C PRO A 340 -9.18 47.09 -15.17
N PHE A 341 -7.92 46.91 -14.79
CA PHE A 341 -7.22 47.76 -13.84
C PHE A 341 -7.15 49.20 -14.41
N ARG A 342 -7.58 50.16 -13.62
CA ARG A 342 -7.43 51.57 -13.92
C ARG A 342 -6.27 52.13 -13.10
N GLY A 343 -5.15 52.46 -13.74
CA GLY A 343 -4.04 53.09 -13.06
C GLY A 343 -4.46 54.41 -12.41
N ASP A 344 -4.08 54.61 -11.14
CA ASP A 344 -4.33 55.83 -10.41
C ASP A 344 -3.53 57.00 -11.06
N GLY A 345 -4.17 57.78 -11.91
CA GLY A 345 -3.62 59.03 -12.43
C GLY A 345 -3.39 59.15 -13.94
N THR A 346 -3.22 58.04 -14.68
CA THR A 346 -2.92 58.11 -16.13
C THR A 346 -4.10 57.85 -17.04
N GLY A 347 -5.22 57.36 -16.51
CA GLY A 347 -6.41 57.06 -17.32
C GLY A 347 -6.21 55.90 -18.31
N GLN A 348 -5.04 55.24 -18.31
CA GLN A 348 -4.79 54.08 -19.15
C GLN A 348 -5.49 52.86 -18.59
N VAL A 349 -6.33 52.24 -19.40
CA VAL A 349 -6.98 50.96 -19.13
C VAL A 349 -6.15 49.88 -19.78
N LEU A 350 -5.49 49.03 -19.00
CA LEU A 350 -4.79 47.85 -19.52
C LEU A 350 -5.82 46.88 -20.10
N LYS A 351 -5.71 46.60 -21.38
CA LYS A 351 -6.56 45.63 -22.08
C LYS A 351 -6.06 44.20 -21.81
N ASP A 352 -6.94 43.26 -21.99
CA ASP A 352 -6.65 41.82 -21.88
C ASP A 352 -5.45 41.41 -22.74
N HIS A 353 -5.40 41.88 -23.97
CA HIS A 353 -4.30 41.64 -24.90
C HIS A 353 -2.94 42.17 -24.40
N ASP A 354 -2.93 43.30 -23.70
CA ASP A 354 -1.69 43.92 -23.23
C ASP A 354 -1.05 43.10 -22.13
N VAL A 355 -1.84 42.65 -21.14
CA VAL A 355 -1.35 41.80 -20.04
C VAL A 355 -0.91 40.43 -20.58
N PHE A 356 -1.66 39.84 -21.51
CA PHE A 356 -1.27 38.61 -22.16
C PHE A 356 0.08 38.73 -22.87
N THR A 357 0.30 39.84 -23.59
CA THR A 357 1.57 40.09 -24.28
C THR A 357 2.74 40.24 -23.28
N MET A 358 2.51 40.88 -22.13
CA MET A 358 3.53 40.99 -21.07
C MET A 358 3.97 39.65 -20.51
N ILE A 359 3.05 38.70 -20.34
CA ILE A 359 3.38 37.37 -19.79
C ILE A 359 3.94 36.40 -20.83
N LEU A 360 3.79 36.68 -22.11
CA LEU A 360 4.13 35.77 -23.21
C LEU A 360 5.57 35.23 -23.14
N PRO A 361 6.63 36.02 -22.85
CA PRO A 361 7.99 35.50 -22.76
C PRO A 361 8.19 34.50 -21.62
N ALA A 362 7.46 34.66 -20.52
CA ALA A 362 7.50 33.69 -19.40
C ALA A 362 6.73 32.41 -19.73
N LEU A 363 5.60 32.55 -20.42
CA LEU A 363 4.78 31.46 -20.90
C LEU A 363 5.53 30.61 -21.95
N GLU A 364 6.17 31.24 -22.93
CA GLU A 364 6.99 30.53 -23.92
C GLU A 364 8.10 29.70 -23.30
N ARG A 365 8.77 30.21 -22.25
CA ARG A 365 9.76 29.46 -21.51
C ARG A 365 9.17 28.23 -20.86
N LEU A 366 7.95 28.33 -20.29
CA LEU A 366 7.24 27.18 -19.73
C LEU A 366 6.89 26.16 -20.82
N ILE A 367 6.32 26.63 -21.94
CA ILE A 367 5.93 25.76 -23.07
C ILE A 367 7.14 25.02 -23.62
N LYS A 368 8.28 25.69 -23.84
CA LYS A 368 9.53 25.03 -24.26
C LYS A 368 9.99 23.95 -23.30
N GLN A 369 9.77 24.07 -21.99
CA GLN A 369 10.09 23.02 -21.04
C GLN A 369 9.10 21.86 -21.11
N VAL A 370 7.83 22.13 -21.42
CA VAL A 370 6.83 21.10 -21.71
C VAL A 370 7.21 20.33 -22.95
N GLU A 371 7.48 21.01 -24.08
CA GLU A 371 7.94 20.41 -25.35
C GLU A 371 9.13 19.49 -25.13
N ARG A 372 10.20 19.98 -24.50
CA ARG A 372 11.40 19.19 -24.17
C ARG A 372 11.10 17.95 -23.34
N THR A 373 10.08 18.02 -22.49
CA THR A 373 9.69 16.86 -21.67
C THR A 373 8.91 15.85 -22.50
N LEU A 374 8.05 16.30 -23.42
CA LEU A 374 7.34 15.46 -24.36
C LEU A 374 8.31 14.79 -25.34
N GLU A 375 9.26 15.55 -25.91
CA GLU A 375 10.33 15.02 -26.78
C GLU A 375 11.16 13.95 -26.06
N HIS A 376 11.56 14.22 -24.80
CA HIS A 376 12.27 13.26 -23.99
C HIS A 376 11.45 11.98 -23.79
N TYR A 377 10.14 12.12 -23.57
CA TYR A 377 9.25 10.97 -23.46
C TYR A 377 9.21 10.16 -24.76
N TYR A 378 9.02 10.80 -25.90
CA TYR A 378 8.94 10.12 -27.20
C TYR A 378 10.24 9.40 -27.56
N LEU A 379 11.38 9.96 -27.20
CA LEU A 379 12.68 9.35 -27.48
C LEU A 379 12.98 8.10 -26.63
N HIS A 380 12.47 8.05 -25.39
CA HIS A 380 12.89 7.02 -24.42
C HIS A 380 11.79 6.01 -24.06
N PHE A 381 10.51 6.36 -24.22
CA PHE A 381 9.40 5.55 -23.73
C PHE A 381 8.45 5.04 -24.82
N GLY A 382 8.50 5.57 -26.01
CA GLY A 382 7.71 5.09 -27.15
C GLY A 382 7.28 6.18 -28.13
N ASN A 383 6.79 5.73 -29.31
CA ASN A 383 6.38 6.62 -30.41
C ASN A 383 4.90 7.05 -30.33
N GLU A 384 4.16 6.64 -29.30
CA GLU A 384 2.77 7.04 -29.15
C GLU A 384 2.71 8.55 -28.83
N ARG A 385 1.98 9.31 -29.67
CA ARG A 385 1.86 10.75 -29.48
C ARG A 385 0.89 11.07 -28.34
N MET A 386 1.22 12.13 -27.60
CA MET A 386 0.33 12.71 -26.59
C MET A 386 -0.93 13.22 -27.27
N SER A 387 -2.08 12.72 -26.82
CA SER A 387 -3.37 13.12 -27.38
C SER A 387 -3.97 14.30 -26.63
N ARG A 388 -3.68 14.42 -25.32
CA ARG A 388 -4.32 15.44 -24.46
C ARG A 388 -3.42 15.86 -23.30
N ILE A 389 -3.44 17.15 -23.00
CA ILE A 389 -2.82 17.72 -21.80
C ILE A 389 -3.91 18.30 -20.92
N PHE A 390 -4.01 17.84 -19.69
CA PHE A 390 -4.88 18.41 -18.65
C PHE A 390 -4.10 19.48 -17.87
N VAL A 391 -4.51 20.73 -18.00
CA VAL A 391 -3.95 21.83 -17.24
C VAL A 391 -4.71 21.99 -15.93
N SER A 392 -3.99 22.25 -14.86
CA SER A 392 -4.53 22.51 -13.53
C SER A 392 -3.73 23.57 -12.80
N GLY A 393 -4.31 24.16 -11.77
CA GLY A 393 -3.74 25.28 -11.03
C GLY A 393 -4.49 26.58 -11.31
N GLN A 394 -3.98 27.68 -10.81
CA GLN A 394 -4.66 28.98 -10.88
C GLN A 394 -4.90 29.48 -12.30
N LEU A 395 -4.07 29.05 -13.26
CA LEU A 395 -4.15 29.48 -14.68
C LEU A 395 -5.06 28.58 -15.54
N SER A 396 -5.63 27.55 -15.00
CA SER A 396 -6.44 26.59 -15.77
C SER A 396 -7.73 27.17 -16.36
N ALA A 397 -8.26 28.27 -15.78
CA ALA A 397 -9.40 28.99 -16.32
C ALA A 397 -9.05 30.13 -17.28
N TYR A 398 -7.77 30.40 -17.47
CA TYR A 398 -7.36 31.47 -18.35
C TYR A 398 -7.38 31.02 -19.82
N GLY A 399 -8.49 31.29 -20.52
CA GLY A 399 -8.77 30.81 -21.88
C GLY A 399 -7.68 31.13 -22.89
N ASN A 400 -7.17 32.38 -22.90
CA ASN A 400 -6.12 32.81 -23.83
C ASN A 400 -4.83 32.01 -23.66
N LEU A 401 -4.48 31.61 -22.43
CA LEU A 401 -3.33 30.75 -22.15
C LEU A 401 -3.56 29.33 -22.70
N LEU A 402 -4.73 28.75 -22.46
CA LEU A 402 -5.04 27.40 -22.93
C LEU A 402 -5.07 27.36 -24.46
N GLU A 403 -5.60 28.39 -25.11
CA GLU A 403 -5.64 28.49 -26.57
C GLU A 403 -4.23 28.61 -27.15
N TYR A 404 -3.42 29.53 -26.60
CA TYR A 404 -2.03 29.69 -27.00
C TYR A 404 -1.21 28.38 -26.82
N MET A 405 -1.38 27.71 -25.70
CA MET A 405 -0.71 26.41 -25.49
C MET A 405 -1.16 25.37 -26.50
N ARG A 406 -2.45 25.35 -26.88
CA ARG A 406 -2.98 24.42 -27.89
C ARG A 406 -2.35 24.68 -29.26
N GLU A 407 -2.23 25.96 -29.64
CA GLU A 407 -1.60 26.36 -30.90
C GLU A 407 -0.11 26.02 -30.95
N GLN A 408 0.62 26.25 -29.86
CA GLN A 408 2.06 26.03 -29.81
C GLN A 408 2.43 24.53 -29.74
N LEU A 409 1.67 23.72 -29.01
CA LEU A 409 1.98 22.32 -28.77
C LEU A 409 1.33 21.38 -29.81
N ASP A 410 0.35 21.85 -30.58
CA ASP A 410 -0.49 21.03 -31.48
C ASP A 410 -1.09 19.80 -30.77
N ILE A 411 -1.50 20.00 -29.51
CA ILE A 411 -2.10 18.96 -28.64
C ILE A 411 -3.38 19.54 -28.04
N GLN A 412 -4.39 18.68 -27.88
CA GLN A 412 -5.62 19.08 -27.20
C GLN A 412 -5.31 19.46 -25.74
N ILE A 413 -5.69 20.68 -25.36
CA ILE A 413 -5.55 21.20 -23.99
C ILE A 413 -6.92 21.27 -23.35
N ASP A 414 -7.09 20.60 -22.23
CA ASP A 414 -8.30 20.59 -21.42
C ASP A 414 -7.96 20.91 -19.96
N THR A 415 -8.99 21.13 -19.18
CA THR A 415 -8.84 21.38 -17.74
C THR A 415 -9.08 20.11 -16.93
N LEU A 416 -8.40 19.98 -15.79
CA LEU A 416 -8.45 18.78 -14.93
C LEU A 416 -9.69 18.86 -14.01
N ASN A 417 -10.88 18.68 -14.57
CA ASN A 417 -12.14 18.76 -13.81
C ASN A 417 -12.53 17.38 -13.22
N PRO A 418 -12.46 17.18 -11.88
CA PRO A 418 -12.80 15.92 -11.25
C PRO A 418 -14.31 15.69 -11.09
N PHE A 419 -15.14 16.72 -11.29
CA PHE A 419 -16.59 16.63 -11.17
C PHE A 419 -17.19 16.16 -12.51
N SER A 420 -17.01 14.90 -12.82
CA SER A 420 -17.56 14.27 -14.03
C SER A 420 -18.84 13.51 -13.74
N ALA A 421 -19.61 13.18 -14.77
CA ALA A 421 -20.82 12.38 -14.66
C ALA A 421 -20.58 10.96 -14.10
N ARG A 422 -19.34 10.49 -14.08
CA ARG A 422 -18.97 9.16 -13.55
C ARG A 422 -18.77 9.13 -12.05
N LEU A 423 -18.55 10.29 -11.42
CA LEU A 423 -18.52 10.42 -9.97
C LEU A 423 -19.93 10.72 -9.48
N ASN A 424 -20.56 9.78 -8.78
CA ASN A 424 -21.88 10.00 -8.22
C ASN A 424 -21.81 11.00 -7.07
N TYR A 425 -22.75 11.92 -7.03
CA TYR A 425 -22.86 12.96 -5.99
C TYR A 425 -24.04 12.64 -5.09
N LEU A 426 -23.80 12.08 -3.93
CA LEU A 426 -24.85 11.73 -2.97
C LEU A 426 -25.00 12.86 -1.93
N GLY A 427 -26.14 13.53 -1.96
CA GLY A 427 -26.50 14.53 -0.94
C GLY A 427 -25.81 15.89 -1.08
N ILE A 428 -25.04 16.12 -2.15
CA ILE A 428 -24.37 17.41 -2.38
C ILE A 428 -25.37 18.37 -3.03
N ALA A 429 -25.74 19.42 -2.29
CA ALA A 429 -26.73 20.39 -2.74
C ALA A 429 -26.20 21.34 -3.82
N THR A 430 -24.92 21.70 -3.76
CA THR A 430 -24.30 22.65 -4.68
C THR A 430 -22.90 22.24 -5.06
N LEU A 431 -22.63 22.12 -6.36
CA LEU A 431 -21.29 21.96 -6.89
C LEU A 431 -20.61 23.34 -7.09
N PRO A 432 -19.27 23.43 -7.07
CA PRO A 432 -18.57 24.65 -7.44
C PRO A 432 -18.99 25.07 -8.84
N ILE A 433 -19.33 26.35 -9.01
CA ILE A 433 -19.80 26.88 -10.30
C ILE A 433 -18.62 27.19 -11.21
N GLU A 434 -17.59 27.82 -10.64
CA GLU A 434 -16.42 28.27 -11.40
C GLU A 434 -15.51 27.06 -11.79
N PRO A 435 -15.00 27.03 -13.03
CA PRO A 435 -14.10 25.98 -13.49
C PRO A 435 -12.85 25.83 -12.62
N THR A 436 -12.20 26.92 -12.26
CA THR A 436 -11.02 26.93 -11.38
C THR A 436 -11.29 26.33 -10.01
N ALA A 437 -12.46 26.64 -9.43
CA ALA A 437 -12.87 26.07 -8.16
C ALA A 437 -13.08 24.54 -8.26
N LYS A 438 -13.62 24.05 -9.39
CA LYS A 438 -13.79 22.60 -9.63
C LYS A 438 -12.46 21.89 -9.71
N GLU A 439 -11.54 22.39 -10.51
CA GLU A 439 -10.23 21.79 -10.74
C GLU A 439 -9.36 21.77 -9.49
N ALA A 440 -9.50 22.78 -8.66
CA ALA A 440 -8.79 22.88 -7.40
C ALA A 440 -9.06 21.71 -6.42
N TYR A 441 -10.15 20.95 -6.63
CA TYR A 441 -10.46 19.75 -5.86
C TYR A 441 -9.86 18.46 -6.44
N ALA A 442 -9.25 18.50 -7.63
CA ALA A 442 -8.68 17.30 -8.24
C ALA A 442 -7.68 16.56 -7.32
N PRO A 443 -6.76 17.23 -6.61
CA PRO A 443 -5.89 16.58 -5.62
C PRO A 443 -6.68 15.94 -4.48
N ALA A 444 -7.60 16.67 -3.85
CA ALA A 444 -8.35 16.17 -2.71
C ALA A 444 -9.27 14.99 -3.07
N ILE A 445 -9.98 15.07 -4.21
CA ILE A 445 -10.82 13.97 -4.70
C ILE A 445 -9.95 12.76 -5.08
N GLY A 446 -8.84 12.98 -5.77
CA GLY A 446 -7.89 11.93 -6.13
C GLY A 446 -7.29 11.23 -4.90
N LEU A 447 -6.99 11.96 -3.84
CA LEU A 447 -6.59 11.40 -2.54
C LEU A 447 -7.74 10.68 -1.86
N GLY A 448 -8.98 11.15 -1.99
CA GLY A 448 -10.19 10.47 -1.50
C GLY A 448 -10.48 9.14 -2.19
N LEU A 449 -10.00 8.96 -3.42
CA LEU A 449 -10.07 7.70 -4.17
C LEU A 449 -8.94 6.72 -3.80
N SER A 450 -8.00 7.13 -2.94
CA SER A 450 -6.81 6.33 -2.61
C SER A 450 -7.13 5.11 -1.75
N ASN A 451 -6.42 4.04 -2.03
CA ASN A 451 -6.34 2.85 -1.20
C ASN A 451 -4.97 2.17 -1.42
N ASN A 452 -4.62 1.21 -0.55
CA ASN A 452 -3.31 0.55 -0.60
C ASN A 452 -3.08 -0.35 -1.84
N THR A 453 -4.10 -0.60 -2.65
CA THR A 453 -3.99 -1.39 -3.88
C THR A 453 -3.83 -0.53 -5.13
N LEU A 454 -4.40 0.69 -5.13
CA LEU A 454 -4.40 1.59 -6.27
C LEU A 454 -3.31 2.67 -6.19
N THR A 455 -2.94 3.05 -4.97
CA THR A 455 -2.13 4.26 -4.75
C THR A 455 -0.85 3.92 -4.01
N PRO A 456 0.32 4.33 -4.52
CA PRO A 456 1.57 4.28 -3.77
C PRO A 456 1.44 4.96 -2.41
N ASN A 457 1.90 4.28 -1.35
CA ASN A 457 1.73 4.71 0.03
C ASN A 457 3.05 4.68 0.79
N PHE A 458 3.61 5.84 1.08
CA PHE A 458 4.91 5.96 1.74
C PHE A 458 4.93 5.53 3.22
N ILE A 459 3.77 5.28 3.84
CA ILE A 459 3.67 4.71 5.19
C ILE A 459 3.25 3.23 5.19
N TYR A 460 3.08 2.64 4.00
CA TYR A 460 2.74 1.23 3.79
C TYR A 460 3.41 0.76 2.48
N THR A 461 4.71 0.50 2.56
CA THR A 461 5.58 0.21 1.42
C THR A 461 5.54 -1.27 1.00
N TYR A 462 6.30 -1.63 -0.04
CA TYR A 462 6.45 -3.03 -0.49
C TYR A 462 6.87 -3.98 0.64
N LYS A 463 7.68 -3.50 1.61
CA LYS A 463 8.10 -4.29 2.78
C LYS A 463 6.90 -4.66 3.66
N ASP A 464 6.01 -3.70 3.89
CA ASP A 464 4.79 -3.89 4.68
C ASP A 464 3.80 -4.79 3.93
N LYS A 465 3.66 -4.58 2.59
CA LYS A 465 2.82 -5.41 1.71
C LYS A 465 3.27 -6.88 1.75
N ASN A 466 4.58 -7.12 1.65
CA ASN A 466 5.16 -8.48 1.71
C ASN A 466 4.96 -9.14 3.09
N ALA A 467 5.10 -8.38 4.17
CA ALA A 467 4.84 -8.84 5.53
C ALA A 467 3.36 -9.22 5.72
N ASP A 468 2.44 -8.38 5.25
CA ASP A 468 1.00 -8.65 5.29
C ASP A 468 0.61 -9.86 4.46
N ASP A 469 1.15 -10.04 3.27
CA ASP A 469 0.87 -11.18 2.41
C ASP A 469 1.40 -12.48 3.00
N SER A 470 2.56 -12.45 3.63
CA SER A 470 3.10 -13.57 4.41
C SER A 470 2.18 -13.93 5.57
N THR A 471 1.69 -12.92 6.30
CA THR A 471 0.76 -13.12 7.41
C THR A 471 -0.58 -13.68 6.94
N LYS A 472 -1.12 -13.18 5.82
CA LYS A 472 -2.35 -13.72 5.21
C LYS A 472 -2.18 -15.17 4.76
N MET A 473 -1.02 -15.51 4.19
CA MET A 473 -0.69 -16.88 3.80
C MET A 473 -0.65 -17.80 5.01
N ILE A 474 0.03 -17.42 6.10
CA ILE A 474 0.09 -18.16 7.35
C ILE A 474 -1.33 -18.35 7.92
N ASN A 475 -2.13 -17.29 7.98
CA ASN A 475 -3.51 -17.34 8.47
C ASN A 475 -4.40 -18.28 7.61
N ARG A 476 -4.22 -18.31 6.28
CA ARG A 476 -4.90 -19.25 5.39
C ARG A 476 -4.49 -20.69 5.68
N ILE A 477 -3.19 -20.95 5.87
CA ILE A 477 -2.68 -22.28 6.22
C ILE A 477 -3.26 -22.73 7.56
N ILE A 478 -3.27 -21.86 8.57
CA ILE A 478 -3.87 -22.15 9.88
C ILE A 478 -5.37 -22.43 9.73
N ALA A 479 -6.10 -21.59 8.99
CA ALA A 479 -7.54 -21.78 8.78
C ALA A 479 -7.87 -23.10 8.06
N THR A 480 -7.11 -23.43 7.01
CA THR A 480 -7.26 -24.72 6.31
C THR A 480 -6.89 -25.90 7.20
N GLY A 481 -5.86 -25.77 8.02
CA GLY A 481 -5.48 -26.77 9.03
C GLY A 481 -6.59 -27.00 10.06
N VAL A 482 -7.21 -25.95 10.57
CA VAL A 482 -8.35 -26.05 11.51
C VAL A 482 -9.56 -26.71 10.85
N ILE A 483 -9.90 -26.33 9.61
CA ILE A 483 -11.01 -26.95 8.87
C ILE A 483 -10.73 -28.46 8.65
N PHE A 484 -9.51 -28.79 8.27
CA PHE A 484 -9.10 -30.19 8.08
C PHE A 484 -9.17 -30.98 9.39
N PHE A 485 -8.70 -30.39 10.48
CA PHE A 485 -8.80 -31.00 11.82
C PHE A 485 -10.26 -31.22 12.25
N LEU A 486 -11.15 -30.25 12.04
CA LEU A 486 -12.57 -30.39 12.32
C LEU A 486 -13.23 -31.48 11.45
N ALA A 487 -12.82 -31.60 10.19
CA ALA A 487 -13.29 -32.67 9.31
C ALA A 487 -12.87 -34.04 9.80
N ILE A 488 -11.61 -34.22 10.26
CA ILE A 488 -11.12 -35.44 10.88
C ILE A 488 -11.90 -35.77 12.15
N CYS A 489 -12.08 -34.79 13.04
CA CYS A 489 -12.85 -34.97 14.27
C CYS A 489 -14.31 -35.37 13.97
N SER A 490 -14.93 -34.74 12.97
CA SER A 490 -16.27 -35.13 12.53
C SER A 490 -16.31 -36.53 11.95
N GLY A 491 -15.33 -36.91 11.14
CA GLY A 491 -15.19 -38.28 10.61
C GLY A 491 -15.05 -39.33 11.71
N ILE A 492 -14.19 -39.06 12.71
CA ILE A 492 -13.99 -39.94 13.87
C ILE A 492 -15.30 -40.04 14.69
N TYR A 493 -16.01 -38.90 14.86
CA TYR A 493 -17.29 -38.89 15.57
C TYR A 493 -18.36 -39.71 14.85
N VAL A 494 -18.50 -39.54 13.53
CA VAL A 494 -19.45 -40.33 12.73
C VAL A 494 -19.10 -41.82 12.72
N TRP A 495 -17.81 -42.14 12.55
CA TRP A 495 -17.33 -43.52 12.60
C TRP A 495 -17.54 -44.14 13.98
N GLY A 496 -17.19 -43.44 15.06
CA GLY A 496 -17.42 -43.87 16.43
C GLY A 496 -18.91 -44.10 16.72
N ASN A 497 -19.77 -43.21 16.23
CA ASN A 497 -21.23 -43.35 16.41
C ASN A 497 -21.78 -44.57 15.62
N SER A 498 -21.20 -44.86 14.45
CA SER A 498 -21.54 -46.08 13.66
C SER A 498 -21.13 -47.32 14.39
N VAL A 499 -19.88 -47.40 14.89
CA VAL A 499 -19.37 -48.53 15.66
C VAL A 499 -20.19 -48.76 16.95
N LEU A 500 -20.56 -47.65 17.63
CA LEU A 500 -21.44 -47.75 18.82
C LEU A 500 -22.83 -48.31 18.49
N LYS A 501 -23.41 -47.90 17.36
CA LYS A 501 -24.71 -48.47 16.90
C LYS A 501 -24.60 -49.96 16.61
N ASP A 502 -23.54 -50.40 15.97
CA ASP A 502 -23.33 -51.82 15.66
C ASP A 502 -23.08 -52.62 16.94
N LYS A 503 -22.28 -52.08 17.88
CA LYS A 503 -22.08 -52.74 19.18
C LYS A 503 -23.34 -52.76 20.04
N ASN A 504 -24.18 -51.75 19.97
CA ASN A 504 -25.47 -51.78 20.65
C ASN A 504 -26.44 -52.83 20.04
N ARG A 505 -26.40 -53.01 18.70
CA ARG A 505 -27.16 -54.10 18.06
C ARG A 505 -26.69 -55.46 18.51
N GLU A 506 -25.37 -55.67 18.55
CA GLU A 506 -24.76 -56.92 19.06
C GLU A 506 -25.13 -57.15 20.52
N LEU A 507 -25.10 -56.12 21.38
CA LEU A 507 -25.53 -56.22 22.78
C LEU A 507 -27.01 -56.63 22.91
N VAL A 508 -27.89 -56.04 22.08
CA VAL A 508 -29.31 -56.41 22.09
C VAL A 508 -29.53 -57.84 21.61
N GLN A 509 -28.74 -58.31 20.64
CA GLN A 509 -28.78 -59.72 20.21
C GLN A 509 -28.29 -60.66 21.32
N LEU A 510 -27.13 -60.37 21.92
CA LEU A 510 -26.60 -61.14 23.06
C LEU A 510 -27.55 -61.15 24.27
N GLN A 511 -28.20 -60.02 24.55
CA GLN A 511 -29.21 -59.97 25.61
C GLN A 511 -30.41 -60.89 25.29
N ARG A 512 -30.87 -60.94 24.04
CA ARG A 512 -31.93 -61.89 23.62
C ARG A 512 -31.48 -63.32 23.71
N GLU A 513 -30.22 -63.65 23.34
CA GLU A 513 -29.66 -64.99 23.52
C GLU A 513 -29.58 -65.40 25.01
N VAL A 514 -29.12 -64.47 25.88
CA VAL A 514 -29.08 -64.69 27.33
C VAL A 514 -30.49 -64.88 27.92
N GLU A 515 -31.49 -64.18 27.41
CA GLU A 515 -32.90 -64.39 27.83
C GLU A 515 -33.45 -65.73 27.42
N THR A 516 -32.97 -66.34 26.32
CA THR A 516 -33.35 -67.68 25.88
C THR A 516 -32.68 -68.79 26.71
N PHE A 517 -31.57 -68.46 27.38
CA PHE A 517 -30.79 -69.41 28.23
C PHE A 517 -31.16 -69.36 29.72
N LYS A 518 -32.20 -68.64 30.14
CA LYS A 518 -32.72 -68.83 31.53
C LYS A 518 -33.29 -70.21 31.69
N PRO A 519 -32.67 -71.14 32.43
CA PRO A 519 -32.39 -71.08 33.86
C PRO A 519 -31.04 -71.66 34.37
N LEU A 520 -29.99 -71.60 33.61
CA LEU A 520 -28.75 -72.33 34.01
C LEU A 520 -27.55 -71.46 34.39
N VAL A 521 -27.73 -70.16 34.67
CA VAL A 521 -26.57 -69.35 35.07
C VAL A 521 -26.35 -69.42 36.57
N ASN A 522 -25.36 -70.17 36.99
CA ASN A 522 -24.92 -70.31 38.35
C ASN A 522 -24.36 -68.98 38.88
N LYS A 523 -24.85 -68.49 40.03
CA LYS A 523 -24.51 -67.23 40.71
C LYS A 523 -22.99 -67.02 40.84
N ASN A 524 -22.21 -68.12 40.95
CA ASN A 524 -20.74 -68.05 41.03
C ASN A 524 -20.07 -67.64 39.71
N LEU A 525 -20.68 -67.94 38.55
CA LEU A 525 -20.14 -67.56 37.25
C LEU A 525 -20.27 -66.07 37.05
N ILE A 526 -21.37 -65.47 37.50
CA ILE A 526 -21.61 -63.98 37.39
C ILE A 526 -20.61 -63.25 38.28
N ILE A 527 -20.34 -63.75 39.49
CA ILE A 527 -19.40 -63.12 40.44
C ILE A 527 -17.96 -63.18 39.88
N ASN A 528 -17.57 -64.27 39.29
CA ASN A 528 -16.25 -64.37 38.65
C ASN A 528 -16.08 -63.42 37.42
N LEU A 529 -17.07 -63.34 36.55
CA LEU A 529 -17.04 -62.39 35.42
C LEU A 529 -17.00 -60.96 35.85
N ALA A 530 -17.75 -60.59 36.90
CA ALA A 530 -17.76 -59.23 37.46
C ALA A 530 -16.39 -58.85 38.07
N SER A 531 -15.72 -59.82 38.73
CA SER A 531 -14.38 -59.58 39.28
C SER A 531 -13.31 -59.43 38.18
N GLU A 532 -13.42 -60.21 37.11
CA GLU A 532 -12.51 -60.13 35.96
C GLU A 532 -12.64 -58.78 35.22
N THR A 533 -13.87 -58.29 35.03
CA THR A 533 -14.16 -57.01 34.42
C THR A 533 -13.63 -55.84 35.26
N LYS A 534 -13.74 -55.95 36.60
CA LYS A 534 -13.21 -54.97 37.54
C LYS A 534 -11.68 -54.91 37.49
N ASN A 535 -11.04 -56.07 37.43
CA ASN A 535 -9.57 -56.19 37.33
C ASN A 535 -9.05 -55.61 36.00
N LYS A 536 -9.75 -55.88 34.91
CA LYS A 536 -9.42 -55.36 33.58
C LYS A 536 -9.54 -53.82 33.52
N ARG A 537 -10.58 -53.25 34.14
CA ARG A 537 -10.75 -51.80 34.29
C ARG A 537 -9.63 -51.14 35.11
N GLN A 538 -9.22 -51.81 36.21
CA GLN A 538 -8.09 -51.31 37.02
C GLN A 538 -6.76 -51.40 36.27
N SER A 539 -6.54 -52.42 35.45
CA SER A 539 -5.35 -52.54 34.60
C SER A 539 -5.28 -51.46 33.53
N LEU A 540 -6.42 -51.13 32.91
CA LEU A 540 -6.50 -50.05 31.92
C LEU A 540 -6.22 -48.69 32.56
N LYS A 541 -6.71 -48.44 33.78
CA LYS A 541 -6.43 -47.20 34.51
C LYS A 541 -4.94 -47.08 34.87
N LYS A 542 -4.31 -48.16 35.34
CA LYS A 542 -2.86 -48.19 35.60
C LYS A 542 -2.02 -48.04 34.33
N MET A 543 -2.50 -48.51 33.17
CA MET A 543 -1.86 -48.27 31.88
C MET A 543 -1.91 -46.82 31.50
N GLY A 544 -3.07 -46.13 31.65
CA GLY A 544 -3.23 -44.70 31.35
C GLY A 544 -2.26 -43.83 32.17
N GLU A 545 -2.11 -44.15 33.47
CA GLU A 545 -1.17 -43.41 34.34
C GLU A 545 0.30 -43.62 33.96
N ARG A 546 0.65 -44.77 33.41
CA ARG A 546 2.01 -45.09 32.93
C ARG A 546 2.42 -44.28 31.69
N TYR A 547 1.45 -43.92 30.84
CA TYR A 547 1.72 -43.17 29.62
C TYR A 547 1.72 -41.65 29.82
N LYS A 548 1.17 -41.12 30.96
CA LYS A 548 1.23 -39.69 31.29
C LYS A 548 2.67 -39.17 31.28
N GLY A 549 3.61 -39.90 31.87
CA GLY A 549 5.03 -39.50 31.86
C GLY A 549 5.63 -39.41 30.46
N MET A 550 5.26 -40.32 29.59
CA MET A 550 5.75 -40.34 28.23
C MET A 550 5.15 -39.19 27.40
N ALA A 551 3.87 -38.86 27.63
CA ALA A 551 3.21 -37.72 26.99
C ALA A 551 3.87 -36.41 27.38
N VAL A 552 4.17 -36.21 28.67
CA VAL A 552 4.86 -35.03 29.18
C VAL A 552 6.26 -34.88 28.58
N ILE A 553 7.03 -35.95 28.51
CA ILE A 553 8.40 -35.90 27.92
C ILE A 553 8.34 -35.59 26.42
N ASN A 554 7.41 -36.23 25.70
CA ASN A 554 7.27 -36.02 24.27
C ASN A 554 6.85 -34.54 23.97
N GLU A 555 5.92 -34.00 24.74
CA GLU A 555 5.44 -32.65 24.58
C GLU A 555 6.55 -31.62 24.87
N ILE A 556 7.26 -31.76 25.99
CA ILE A 556 8.40 -30.89 26.32
C ILE A 556 9.47 -30.97 25.24
N SER A 557 9.77 -32.18 24.74
CA SER A 557 10.76 -32.32 23.66
C SER A 557 10.36 -31.60 22.38
N ASN A 558 9.08 -31.64 22.01
CA ASN A 558 8.57 -31.01 20.81
C ASN A 558 8.50 -29.45 20.92
N ILE A 559 8.27 -28.96 22.11
CA ILE A 559 8.15 -27.51 22.37
C ILE A 559 9.53 -26.85 22.52
N THR A 560 10.55 -27.61 22.92
CA THR A 560 11.88 -27.07 23.24
C THR A 560 12.65 -26.70 21.97
N PRO A 561 13.01 -25.42 21.79
CA PRO A 561 13.79 -24.97 20.64
C PRO A 561 15.25 -25.43 20.72
N SER A 562 15.95 -25.42 19.60
CA SER A 562 17.32 -25.92 19.43
C SER A 562 18.35 -25.19 20.30
N GLU A 563 18.09 -23.93 20.63
CA GLU A 563 18.93 -23.05 21.44
C GLU A 563 18.87 -23.38 22.94
N ILE A 564 17.87 -24.16 23.34
CA ILE A 564 17.66 -24.58 24.73
C ILE A 564 18.05 -26.04 24.89
N LYS A 565 18.94 -26.30 25.82
CA LYS A 565 19.31 -27.65 26.23
C LYS A 565 18.76 -27.93 27.61
N LEU A 566 17.87 -28.90 27.71
CA LEU A 566 17.31 -29.33 28.98
C LEU A 566 18.36 -30.10 29.76
N VAL A 567 18.52 -29.78 31.01
CA VAL A 567 19.48 -30.40 31.94
C VAL A 567 18.77 -31.42 32.82
N SER A 568 17.60 -31.04 33.32
CA SER A 568 16.78 -31.96 34.11
C SER A 568 15.30 -31.70 33.89
N ILE A 569 14.52 -32.78 33.95
CA ILE A 569 13.06 -32.74 33.96
C ILE A 569 12.60 -33.59 35.12
N THR A 570 11.98 -33.00 36.11
CA THR A 570 11.45 -33.70 37.29
C THR A 570 9.94 -33.53 37.32
N ALA A 571 9.22 -34.63 37.09
CA ALA A 571 7.77 -34.63 37.15
C ALA A 571 7.29 -35.35 38.42
N ASN A 572 6.43 -34.69 39.17
CA ASN A 572 5.74 -35.29 40.32
C ASN A 572 4.28 -35.55 39.93
N PHE A 573 3.95 -36.77 39.64
CA PHE A 573 2.59 -37.18 39.25
C PHE A 573 1.65 -37.41 40.44
N GLY A 574 2.11 -37.25 41.67
CA GLY A 574 1.35 -37.56 42.88
C GLY A 574 1.18 -39.04 43.12
N ASP A 575 1.46 -39.55 44.30
CA ASP A 575 1.24 -40.94 44.65
C ASP A 575 -0.27 -41.25 44.71
N GLY A 576 -0.72 -42.12 43.83
CA GLY A 576 -2.13 -42.55 43.69
C GLY A 576 -2.67 -43.42 44.81
N MET A 577 -2.11 -43.40 46.03
CA MET A 577 -2.49 -44.41 47.08
C MET A 577 -2.91 -43.88 48.42
N ILE A 578 -3.20 -42.58 48.63
CA ILE A 578 -3.75 -42.11 49.91
C ILE A 578 -4.86 -41.12 49.68
N PRO A 579 -6.12 -41.40 50.01
CA PRO A 579 -7.18 -40.43 50.06
C PRO A 579 -7.24 -39.84 51.48
N LEU A 580 -6.64 -38.67 51.70
CA LEU A 580 -7.04 -37.71 52.73
C LEU A 580 -6.33 -36.35 52.52
N GLY A 581 -7.11 -35.37 52.10
CA GLY A 581 -6.94 -33.98 52.41
C GLY A 581 -5.58 -33.32 52.12
N ASN A 582 -5.38 -32.88 50.92
CA ASN A 582 -4.75 -31.65 50.39
C ASN A 582 -4.47 -31.87 48.94
N ASP A 583 -4.98 -30.98 48.08
CA ASP A 583 -4.70 -30.91 46.65
C ASP A 583 -3.18 -30.80 46.41
N ARG A 584 -2.46 -31.91 46.36
CA ARG A 584 -1.09 -31.92 45.88
C ARG A 584 -1.17 -31.78 44.35
N LYS A 585 -1.00 -30.57 43.88
CA LYS A 585 -0.88 -30.28 42.46
C LYS A 585 0.21 -31.13 41.83
N GLN A 586 -0.10 -31.75 40.70
CA GLN A 586 0.89 -32.45 39.91
C GLN A 586 1.82 -31.40 39.29
N THR A 587 3.10 -31.46 39.62
CA THR A 587 4.06 -30.43 39.23
C THR A 587 5.14 -30.98 38.34
N LEU A 588 5.59 -30.17 37.40
CA LEU A 588 6.72 -30.43 36.54
C LEU A 588 7.76 -29.30 36.72
N VAL A 589 8.98 -29.69 37.02
CA VAL A 589 10.12 -28.77 37.08
C VAL A 589 11.03 -29.08 35.92
N VAL A 590 11.33 -28.04 35.15
CA VAL A 590 12.21 -28.09 33.97
C VAL A 590 13.42 -27.19 34.22
N GLU A 591 14.59 -27.76 34.16
CA GLU A 591 15.85 -27.02 34.20
C GLU A 591 16.56 -27.12 32.87
N GLY A 592 17.06 -25.99 32.41
CA GLY A 592 17.77 -25.93 31.12
C GLY A 592 18.81 -24.82 31.08
N ILE A 593 19.57 -24.86 30.01
CA ILE A 593 20.56 -23.85 29.66
C ILE A 593 20.26 -23.32 28.25
N ILE A 594 20.37 -22.03 28.09
CA ILE A 594 20.27 -21.37 26.81
C ILE A 594 21.65 -21.07 26.29
N THR A 595 21.90 -21.47 25.04
CA THR A 595 23.18 -21.30 24.36
C THR A 595 22.99 -20.40 23.15
N GLY A 596 23.90 -19.49 22.87
CA GLY A 596 23.83 -18.57 21.73
C GLY A 596 24.47 -17.22 22.05
N ASP A 597 23.91 -16.19 21.50
CA ASP A 597 24.32 -14.81 21.79
C ASP A 597 23.65 -14.32 23.08
N ARG A 598 24.44 -13.71 23.94
CA ARG A 598 23.99 -13.14 25.22
C ARG A 598 22.78 -12.21 25.09
N LEU A 599 22.72 -11.43 24.01
CA LEU A 599 21.64 -10.48 23.76
C LEU A 599 20.30 -11.15 23.47
N THR A 600 20.30 -12.41 23.07
CA THR A 600 19.08 -13.16 22.71
C THR A 600 18.58 -14.09 23.84
N PHE A 601 19.31 -14.28 24.90
CA PHE A 601 18.96 -15.25 25.96
C PHE A 601 17.60 -14.96 26.60
N GLU A 602 17.34 -13.72 26.95
CA GLU A 602 16.08 -13.33 27.58
C GLU A 602 14.88 -13.49 26.63
N SER A 603 15.05 -13.12 25.37
CA SER A 603 13.99 -13.27 24.36
C SER A 603 13.71 -14.75 24.03
N THR A 604 14.76 -15.57 24.00
CA THR A 604 14.64 -17.02 23.79
C THR A 604 13.92 -17.68 24.97
N LEU A 605 14.27 -17.28 26.20
CA LEU A 605 13.59 -17.79 27.40
C LEU A 605 12.11 -17.39 27.42
N ALA A 606 11.81 -16.12 27.14
CA ALA A 606 10.45 -15.64 27.08
C ALA A 606 9.60 -16.38 26.02
N GLY A 607 10.16 -16.57 24.82
CA GLY A 607 9.52 -17.34 23.75
C GLY A 607 9.25 -18.81 24.15
N TYR A 608 10.16 -19.43 24.90
CA TYR A 608 9.99 -20.78 25.39
C TYR A 608 8.91 -20.89 26.45
N VAL A 609 8.88 -19.96 27.40
CA VAL A 609 7.83 -19.85 28.43
C VAL A 609 6.44 -19.71 27.80
N VAL A 610 6.31 -18.87 26.77
CA VAL A 610 5.04 -18.71 26.04
C VAL A 610 4.65 -20.01 25.33
N LYS A 611 5.60 -20.70 24.70
CA LYS A 611 5.34 -21.97 24.02
C LYS A 611 4.89 -23.07 24.97
N ILE A 612 5.54 -23.18 26.13
CA ILE A 612 5.12 -24.16 27.16
C ILE A 612 3.72 -23.83 27.65
N GLY A 613 3.43 -22.54 27.95
CA GLY A 613 2.11 -22.12 28.43
C GLY A 613 0.99 -22.25 27.41
N SER A 614 1.31 -22.44 26.13
CA SER A 614 0.34 -22.70 25.06
C SER A 614 -0.01 -24.19 24.90
N SER A 615 0.70 -25.10 25.56
CA SER A 615 0.41 -26.54 25.51
C SER A 615 -0.81 -26.89 26.36
N PRO A 616 -1.69 -27.77 25.87
CA PRO A 616 -2.85 -28.21 26.64
C PRO A 616 -2.50 -29.08 27.85
N LEU A 617 -1.23 -29.55 27.99
CA LEU A 617 -0.77 -30.40 29.07
C LEU A 617 -0.20 -29.62 30.27
N PHE A 618 0.08 -28.33 30.09
CA PHE A 618 0.80 -27.53 31.09
C PHE A 618 0.08 -26.24 31.43
N SER A 619 0.17 -25.83 32.69
CA SER A 619 -0.20 -24.48 33.10
C SER A 619 0.88 -23.46 32.69
N THR A 620 0.59 -22.19 32.85
CA THR A 620 1.56 -21.12 32.60
C THR A 620 2.79 -21.31 33.49
N PRO A 621 4.00 -21.46 32.92
CA PRO A 621 5.20 -21.71 33.72
C PRO A 621 5.63 -20.52 34.53
N SER A 622 6.08 -20.74 35.75
CA SER A 622 6.74 -19.75 36.58
C SER A 622 8.25 -19.99 36.60
N ILE A 623 9.04 -18.97 36.36
CA ILE A 623 10.51 -19.05 36.45
C ILE A 623 10.91 -18.85 37.90
N GLU A 624 11.40 -19.91 38.54
CA GLU A 624 11.88 -19.87 39.93
C GLU A 624 13.28 -19.27 40.05
N ASN A 625 14.15 -19.58 39.09
CA ASN A 625 15.52 -19.08 39.11
C ASN A 625 16.07 -18.93 37.69
N LYS A 626 16.86 -17.90 37.47
CA LYS A 626 17.68 -17.71 36.28
C LYS A 626 19.04 -17.15 36.67
N SER A 627 20.11 -17.68 36.10
CA SER A 627 21.47 -17.23 36.40
C SER A 627 22.39 -17.45 35.21
N PHE A 628 23.29 -16.52 35.01
CA PHE A 628 24.35 -16.68 34.00
C PHE A 628 25.44 -17.60 34.56
N LYS A 629 25.85 -18.58 33.78
CA LYS A 629 26.95 -19.49 34.12
C LYS A 629 27.85 -19.68 32.92
N PHE A 630 29.08 -20.15 33.19
CA PHE A 630 30.00 -20.56 32.14
C PHE A 630 29.94 -22.08 31.96
N PHE A 631 29.67 -22.51 30.75
CA PHE A 631 29.65 -23.91 30.36
C PHE A 631 30.51 -24.07 29.10
N ASN A 632 31.58 -24.89 29.17
CA ASN A 632 32.53 -25.11 28.06
C ASN A 632 33.12 -23.78 27.51
N ASN A 633 33.53 -22.87 28.35
CA ASN A 633 34.08 -21.54 28.02
C ASN A 633 33.12 -20.60 27.28
N LYS A 634 31.84 -20.89 27.30
CA LYS A 634 30.78 -20.02 26.77
C LYS A 634 29.82 -19.61 27.89
N GLU A 635 29.41 -18.37 27.88
CA GLU A 635 28.38 -17.90 28.80
C GLU A 635 27.03 -18.49 28.36
N VAL A 636 26.27 -19.00 29.29
CA VAL A 636 24.95 -19.57 29.10
C VAL A 636 24.00 -19.04 30.17
N LEU A 637 22.74 -18.93 29.83
CA LEU A 637 21.70 -18.62 30.81
C LEU A 637 21.10 -19.92 31.30
N GLN A 638 21.34 -20.27 32.57
CA GLN A 638 20.64 -21.36 33.23
C GLN A 638 19.32 -20.87 33.79
N PHE A 639 18.26 -21.62 33.59
CA PHE A 639 16.95 -21.33 34.14
C PHE A 639 16.33 -22.58 34.80
N ARG A 640 15.44 -22.33 35.73
CA ARG A 640 14.56 -23.34 36.33
C ARG A 640 13.12 -22.81 36.29
N ALA A 641 12.26 -23.56 35.65
CA ALA A 641 10.85 -23.25 35.51
C ALA A 641 9.99 -24.33 36.17
N MET A 642 8.96 -23.93 36.90
CA MET A 642 7.99 -24.82 37.51
C MET A 642 6.62 -24.56 36.88
N LEU A 643 5.89 -25.64 36.63
CA LEU A 643 4.57 -25.61 36.02
C LEU A 643 3.69 -26.75 36.61
N ASP A 644 2.40 -26.55 36.63
CA ASP A 644 1.46 -27.59 37.05
C ASP A 644 1.04 -28.39 35.81
N LEU A 645 0.87 -29.72 35.98
CA LEU A 645 0.32 -30.59 34.96
C LEU A 645 -1.22 -30.52 35.01
N VAL A 646 -1.82 -30.31 33.84
CA VAL A 646 -3.28 -30.17 33.68
C VAL A 646 -3.96 -31.56 33.55
#